data_da0ee8736cf4506c57e5413242c58f78
#
_entry.id   da0ee8736cf4506c57e5413242c58f78
#
_cell.length_a   1.000
_cell.length_b   1.000
_cell.length_c   1.000
_cell.angle_alpha   90.00
_cell.angle_beta   90.00
_cell.angle_gamma   90.00
#
_symmetry.space_group_name_H-M   'P 1'
#
loop_
_entity.id
_entity.type
_entity.pdbx_description
1 polymer ?
#
loop_
_entity_poly.entity_id
_entity_poly.type
_entity_poly.pdbx_seq_one_letter_code
_entity_poly.pdbx_strand_id
1 'polypeptide(L)'
;MCIRDRYWIEDTANALSSVYLNVVMGNVPNTKTTRLRTIYTGTNGKDMSGTSRSWNSTATSLTYLLTSGMEGKTFALEAQYTGSDGYTQIQSYDVTVTRVPTLKALAATAEGTKLPLKFAPNTREYSLKTVSSTVDIDAAPFGEDYTVTGTGAVQLTGDTQDHRIQVAAPNGEQSTYTLHIQKVASVPVTLAVPSGTTVQVINGAGSEIAPVDGIYHLVPGESYTCIATKNTWYHTQITFTASSGLNVSVPEPVTTDWLTDLAFYNGTYASSRIAYAADKTFTAADHTYNYTVSDCNSSVAMQATATGTVTALYRTQSTVPEIHNLARMETITTPVSKTGLAQSLTYAVAKAGYGQTVTIRISKTENGTTYYQEYTVQLLRQLHLSSLSVATKDETLPFVTTSGATARFDRDTTDYYVKVDREAAALYLSGTYPNSSTDTACCGGYYAKVNGVRYDTLAGAEAVLDTDLYNEDISVQVCHADTGSIELTYTVHVQKSDPIQLTIQTTPADATVFLTNDLNGKRIVEKNGTYSLTPGASYSYTTTCAGYIGQTVEHYTAPDKDGTLTITLKKAPANDKLINFDSAWPHLRQNNENNGVVDYKTPVYAKDAELYWATSIGSGYDVNACGCPILVDGAIYTYSGSRIYKVDAISGEILIDKPMDHNSSFAINPPTYANGMIFVGLSDGTIQAFDANTLDSLWIYRDSIGGQPNSSIVYHGGYIYTGFWVGEINEAHYVCLSATDEDPTQTMEEKLPTWYYTSKGGFYWAGAYVCDDFLLIGTDDGASGYTTGKPSLLSFNPKTGELLSSYKMNVTGDIRSSITHYNGKYYFTSKGGYFYEATVDEKGTIEDVRTLKPVSYTHLRAHETSAHL
;
A
#
# COMPACT_ATOMS: atom_id res chain seq x y z
N MET A 1 42.93 18.76 -7.42
CA MET A 1 42.11 17.96 -6.47
C MET A 1 43.01 16.86 -5.94
N CYS A 2 43.24 16.82 -4.64
CA CYS A 2 44.01 15.73 -4.00
C CYS A 2 42.96 14.70 -3.53
N ILE A 3 42.78 13.64 -4.28
CA ILE A 3 42.08 12.46 -3.81
C ILE A 3 43.17 11.52 -3.31
N ARG A 4 43.03 11.03 -2.05
CA ARG A 4 43.95 9.99 -1.56
C ARG A 4 43.65 8.70 -2.32
N ASP A 5 44.67 7.98 -2.74
CA ASP A 5 44.55 6.77 -3.52
C ASP A 5 43.90 5.60 -2.76
N ARG A 6 43.76 5.67 -1.46
CA ARG A 6 43.13 4.66 -0.60
C ARG A 6 42.27 5.31 0.47
N TYR A 7 41.10 4.75 0.68
CA TYR A 7 40.19 5.08 1.75
C TYR A 7 39.99 3.87 2.66
N TRP A 8 40.21 4.08 3.97
CA TRP A 8 40.05 3.08 5.01
C TRP A 8 38.65 3.22 5.62
N ILE A 9 37.93 2.11 5.72
CA ILE A 9 36.60 2.06 6.31
C ILE A 9 36.72 1.20 7.56
N GLU A 10 36.42 1.78 8.71
CA GLU A 10 36.34 1.03 9.96
C GLU A 10 34.98 0.36 10.08
N ASP A 11 34.97 -0.90 10.51
CA ASP A 11 33.75 -1.58 10.87
C ASP A 11 33.14 -0.94 12.12
N THR A 12 31.94 -0.41 12.04
CA THR A 12 31.26 0.15 13.19
C THR A 12 30.01 -0.65 13.52
N ALA A 13 29.41 -0.47 14.67
CA ALA A 13 28.19 -1.21 15.07
C ALA A 13 27.00 -1.03 14.12
N ASN A 14 27.02 0.00 13.31
CA ASN A 14 26.01 0.24 12.26
C ASN A 14 26.47 -0.15 10.88
N ALA A 15 27.47 -0.90 10.80
CA ALA A 15 28.15 -1.11 9.59
C ALA A 15 27.67 -2.19 8.74
N LEU A 16 27.12 -2.22 8.40
CA LEU A 16 27.17 -1.42 7.37
C LEU A 16 27.52 -2.01 6.11
N SER A 17 26.43 -2.29 5.57
CA SER A 17 26.31 -2.53 4.15
C SER A 17 26.76 -1.33 3.29
N SER A 18 27.05 -0.15 3.87
CA SER A 18 27.36 1.02 3.02
C SER A 18 28.02 2.19 3.75
N VAL A 19 28.91 2.88 3.07
CA VAL A 19 29.48 4.18 3.48
C VAL A 19 29.37 5.17 2.33
N TYR A 20 29.36 6.46 2.64
CA TYR A 20 29.27 7.50 1.64
C TYR A 20 30.65 8.07 1.31
N LEU A 21 30.98 8.10 0.02
CA LEU A 21 32.12 8.84 -0.52
C LEU A 21 31.66 10.24 -0.94
N ASN A 22 32.11 11.25 -0.26
CA ASN A 22 31.85 12.64 -0.63
C ASN A 22 33.05 13.20 -1.41
N VAL A 23 32.78 13.63 -2.65
CA VAL A 23 33.79 14.18 -3.55
C VAL A 23 33.47 15.63 -3.84
N VAL A 24 34.40 16.52 -3.52
CA VAL A 24 34.27 17.95 -3.78
C VAL A 24 35.27 18.34 -4.85
N MET A 25 34.82 18.95 -5.93
CA MET A 25 35.68 19.53 -6.95
C MET A 25 36.17 20.89 -6.50
N GLY A 26 37.48 21.10 -6.62
CA GLY A 26 38.08 22.44 -6.41
C GLY A 26 37.63 23.46 -7.48
N ASN A 27 37.88 24.71 -7.22
CA ASN A 27 37.53 25.79 -8.13
C ASN A 27 38.36 25.67 -9.44
N VAL A 28 37.69 25.48 -10.57
CA VAL A 28 38.32 25.42 -11.89
C VAL A 28 38.00 26.71 -12.63
N PRO A 29 39.01 27.59 -12.83
CA PRO A 29 38.81 28.87 -13.54
C PRO A 29 38.36 28.69 -14.98
N ASN A 30 37.45 29.54 -15.44
CA ASN A 30 36.97 29.56 -16.83
C ASN A 30 36.21 28.32 -17.30
N THR A 31 35.53 27.62 -16.39
CA THR A 31 34.71 26.44 -16.76
C THR A 31 33.30 26.83 -17.12
N LYS A 32 32.78 26.21 -18.20
CA LYS A 32 31.36 26.32 -18.59
C LYS A 32 30.49 25.29 -17.83
N THR A 33 30.99 24.07 -17.65
CA THR A 33 30.30 23.01 -16.92
C THR A 33 31.30 22.08 -16.25
N THR A 34 30.95 21.57 -15.07
CA THR A 34 31.67 20.50 -14.37
C THR A 34 30.71 19.34 -14.08
N ARG A 35 31.19 18.12 -14.23
CA ARG A 35 30.41 16.89 -14.00
C ARG A 35 31.27 15.83 -13.34
N LEU A 36 30.63 14.97 -12.54
CA LEU A 36 31.26 13.85 -11.89
C LEU A 36 30.53 12.56 -12.24
N ARG A 37 31.29 11.48 -12.37
CA ARG A 37 30.74 10.12 -12.40
C ARG A 37 31.71 9.12 -11.77
N THR A 38 31.20 7.97 -11.35
CA THR A 38 32.04 6.82 -11.00
C THR A 38 31.88 5.72 -12.03
N ILE A 39 32.96 5.02 -12.31
CA ILE A 39 32.97 3.82 -13.13
C ILE A 39 33.50 2.69 -12.24
N TYR A 40 32.66 1.68 -12.01
CA TYR A 40 33.04 0.47 -11.32
C TYR A 40 32.94 -0.70 -12.29
N THR A 41 34.05 -1.33 -12.58
CA THR A 41 34.11 -2.56 -13.37
C THR A 41 34.20 -3.73 -12.40
N GLY A 42 33.11 -4.52 -12.29
CA GLY A 42 33.15 -5.78 -11.54
C GLY A 42 34.17 -6.78 -12.12
N THR A 43 34.48 -7.81 -11.35
CA THR A 43 35.45 -8.86 -11.72
C THR A 43 35.23 -9.52 -13.07
N ASN A 44 34.06 -9.34 -13.69
CA ASN A 44 33.68 -9.89 -15.00
C ASN A 44 33.54 -8.82 -16.10
N GLY A 45 34.08 -7.63 -15.91
CA GLY A 45 33.92 -6.54 -16.90
C GLY A 45 32.51 -5.97 -17.01
N LYS A 46 31.58 -6.39 -16.15
CA LYS A 46 30.23 -5.84 -16.06
C LYS A 46 30.16 -4.77 -14.97
N ASP A 47 29.48 -3.67 -15.25
CA ASP A 47 29.20 -2.66 -14.24
C ASP A 47 28.39 -3.27 -13.11
N MET A 48 28.80 -2.99 -11.90
CA MET A 48 28.00 -3.32 -10.74
C MET A 48 26.80 -2.39 -10.68
N SER A 49 25.61 -2.96 -10.51
CA SER A 49 24.36 -2.22 -10.38
C SER A 49 24.43 -1.18 -9.27
N GLY A 50 24.11 0.06 -9.58
CA GLY A 50 24.07 1.18 -8.63
C GLY A 50 25.09 2.28 -8.89
N THR A 51 26.04 2.10 -9.79
CA THR A 51 26.90 3.18 -10.26
C THR A 51 26.35 3.74 -11.56
N SER A 52 25.93 4.98 -11.53
CA SER A 52 25.48 5.67 -12.74
C SER A 52 26.66 5.92 -13.67
N ARG A 53 26.62 5.37 -14.89
CA ARG A 53 27.53 5.77 -15.99
C ARG A 53 27.24 7.19 -16.48
N SER A 54 26.14 7.77 -16.02
CA SER A 54 25.70 9.09 -16.45
C SER A 54 26.48 10.18 -15.74
N TRP A 55 26.88 11.19 -16.47
CA TRP A 55 27.45 12.41 -15.90
C TRP A 55 26.39 13.15 -15.10
N ASN A 56 26.67 13.48 -13.85
CA ASN A 56 25.81 14.34 -13.07
C ASN A 56 25.87 15.77 -13.61
N SER A 57 24.73 16.34 -13.98
CA SER A 57 24.63 17.50 -14.86
C SER A 57 25.09 18.86 -14.27
N THR A 58 25.32 18.97 -12.95
CA THR A 58 25.62 20.28 -12.33
C THR A 58 26.45 20.20 -11.04
N ALA A 59 26.97 19.05 -10.65
CA ALA A 59 27.55 18.91 -9.32
C ALA A 59 29.01 19.32 -9.25
N THR A 60 29.32 20.20 -8.32
CA THR A 60 30.67 20.43 -7.81
C THR A 60 31.07 19.41 -6.72
N SER A 61 30.10 18.62 -6.25
CA SER A 61 30.30 17.53 -5.30
C SER A 61 29.38 16.35 -5.64
N LEU A 62 29.80 15.15 -5.29
CA LEU A 62 29.07 13.92 -5.50
C LEU A 62 29.20 13.02 -4.26
N THR A 63 28.10 12.54 -3.75
CA THR A 63 28.09 11.55 -2.67
C THR A 63 27.71 10.19 -3.23
N TYR A 64 28.56 9.21 -3.04
CA TYR A 64 28.33 7.84 -3.49
C TYR A 64 28.14 6.91 -2.30
N LEU A 65 27.21 5.97 -2.46
CA LEU A 65 26.99 4.89 -1.53
C LEU A 65 27.93 3.75 -1.92
N LEU A 66 28.93 3.46 -1.07
CA LEU A 66 29.83 2.30 -1.23
C LEU A 66 29.22 1.11 -0.51
N THR A 67 28.90 0.05 -1.21
CA THR A 67 28.35 -1.18 -0.63
C THR A 67 29.46 -2.14 -0.17
N SER A 68 29.14 -3.02 0.77
CA SER A 68 30.09 -4.05 1.26
C SER A 68 30.69 -4.93 0.16
N GLY A 69 29.99 -5.11 -0.96
CA GLY A 69 30.49 -5.83 -2.13
C GLY A 69 31.61 -5.11 -2.88
N MET A 70 31.92 -3.87 -2.54
CA MET A 70 33.02 -3.08 -3.14
C MET A 70 34.34 -3.22 -2.38
N GLU A 71 34.36 -3.92 -1.23
CA GLU A 71 35.57 -4.11 -0.46
C GLU A 71 36.68 -4.82 -1.27
N GLY A 72 37.90 -4.30 -1.21
CA GLY A 72 39.02 -4.78 -2.00
C GLY A 72 38.93 -4.50 -3.49
N LYS A 73 37.92 -3.75 -3.92
CA LYS A 73 37.71 -3.35 -5.32
C LYS A 73 38.24 -1.94 -5.55
N THR A 74 38.73 -1.75 -6.76
CA THR A 74 39.13 -0.41 -7.26
C THR A 74 38.09 0.05 -8.27
N PHE A 75 37.63 1.27 -8.14
CA PHE A 75 36.76 1.92 -9.13
C PHE A 75 37.32 3.25 -9.56
N ALA A 76 37.07 3.64 -10.82
CA ALA A 76 37.47 4.95 -11.29
C ALA A 76 36.42 6.01 -10.94
N LEU A 77 36.86 7.09 -10.35
CA LEU A 77 36.10 8.33 -10.21
C LEU A 77 36.55 9.27 -11.30
N GLU A 78 35.63 9.67 -12.18
CA GLU A 78 35.94 10.60 -13.27
C GLU A 78 35.32 11.97 -13.02
N ALA A 79 36.15 12.98 -13.17
CA ALA A 79 35.76 14.38 -13.19
C ALA A 79 35.86 14.93 -14.63
N GLN A 80 34.78 15.48 -15.12
CA GLN A 80 34.72 16.14 -16.42
C GLN A 80 34.54 17.64 -16.23
N TYR A 81 35.29 18.44 -16.94
CA TYR A 81 35.00 19.85 -17.08
C TYR A 81 35.04 20.28 -18.57
N THR A 82 34.23 21.26 -18.90
CA THR A 82 34.21 21.86 -20.25
C THR A 82 34.57 23.32 -20.09
N GLY A 83 35.65 23.77 -20.76
CA GLY A 83 36.11 25.14 -20.78
C GLY A 83 35.15 26.06 -21.54
N SER A 84 35.37 27.37 -21.42
CA SER A 84 34.62 28.38 -22.18
C SER A 84 34.83 28.30 -23.69
N ASP A 85 35.94 27.69 -24.10
CA ASP A 85 36.31 27.37 -25.51
C ASP A 85 35.58 26.13 -26.07
N GLY A 86 34.80 25.44 -25.24
CA GLY A 86 34.06 24.23 -25.63
C GLY A 86 34.85 22.94 -25.53
N TYR A 87 36.14 22.99 -25.19
CA TYR A 87 36.93 21.77 -25.01
C TYR A 87 36.57 21.09 -23.70
N THR A 88 36.43 19.76 -23.77
CA THR A 88 36.10 18.92 -22.63
C THR A 88 37.32 18.11 -22.20
N GLN A 89 37.66 18.17 -20.92
CA GLN A 89 38.70 17.35 -20.32
C GLN A 89 38.10 16.39 -19.29
N ILE A 90 38.62 15.17 -19.25
CA ILE A 90 38.25 14.14 -18.29
C ILE A 90 39.50 13.77 -17.50
N GLN A 91 39.39 13.76 -16.18
CA GLN A 91 40.42 13.33 -15.25
C GLN A 91 39.89 12.16 -14.42
N SER A 92 40.63 11.05 -14.41
CA SER A 92 40.28 9.84 -13.68
C SER A 92 41.15 9.69 -12.44
N TYR A 93 40.52 9.15 -11.37
CA TYR A 93 41.17 8.82 -10.11
C TYR A 93 40.72 7.43 -9.71
N ASP A 94 41.70 6.56 -9.36
CA ASP A 94 41.40 5.25 -8.86
C ASP A 94 41.16 5.29 -7.34
N VAL A 95 40.03 4.72 -6.91
CA VAL A 95 39.63 4.63 -5.50
C VAL A 95 39.54 3.14 -5.12
N THR A 96 40.39 2.71 -4.17
CA THR A 96 40.31 1.36 -3.62
C THR A 96 39.65 1.41 -2.24
N VAL A 97 38.65 0.56 -2.02
CA VAL A 97 37.98 0.42 -0.72
C VAL A 97 38.69 -0.68 0.06
N THR A 98 39.20 -0.35 1.24
CA THR A 98 39.86 -1.31 2.14
C THR A 98 39.19 -1.23 3.50
N ARG A 99 38.80 -2.37 4.05
CA ARG A 99 38.20 -2.49 5.39
C ARG A 99 39.29 -2.63 6.46
N VAL A 100 39.15 -1.89 7.57
CA VAL A 100 39.94 -2.06 8.78
C VAL A 100 39.18 -3.00 9.71
N PRO A 101 39.71 -4.17 10.05
CA PRO A 101 39.01 -5.13 10.89
C PRO A 101 38.75 -4.57 12.28
N THR A 102 37.53 -4.75 12.79
CA THR A 102 37.11 -4.31 14.12
C THR A 102 36.37 -5.43 14.86
N LEU A 103 36.34 -5.33 16.19
CA LEU A 103 35.48 -6.15 17.02
C LEU A 103 34.05 -5.62 17.02
N LYS A 104 33.11 -6.53 16.97
CA LYS A 104 31.68 -6.32 17.17
C LYS A 104 31.34 -6.32 18.68
N ALA A 105 32.03 -7.12 19.45
CA ALA A 105 31.85 -7.24 20.88
C ALA A 105 33.20 -7.54 21.57
N LEU A 106 33.35 -7.03 22.77
CA LEU A 106 34.44 -7.31 23.68
C LEU A 106 33.89 -7.31 25.11
N ALA A 107 34.14 -8.38 25.83
CA ALA A 107 33.75 -8.56 27.23
C ALA A 107 34.87 -9.18 28.02
N ALA A 108 34.88 -8.89 29.31
CA ALA A 108 35.79 -9.50 30.28
C ALA A 108 34.99 -10.01 31.48
N THR A 109 35.30 -11.22 31.94
CA THR A 109 34.65 -11.83 33.11
C THR A 109 35.75 -12.30 34.12
N ALA A 110 35.41 -12.23 35.38
CA ALA A 110 36.25 -12.77 36.44
C ALA A 110 35.38 -13.63 37.37
N GLU A 111 35.72 -14.90 37.55
CA GLU A 111 34.95 -15.86 38.37
C GLU A 111 33.45 -15.89 38.02
N GLY A 112 33.13 -15.81 36.71
CA GLY A 112 31.74 -15.77 36.19
C GLY A 112 31.05 -14.42 36.26
N THR A 113 31.68 -13.39 36.87
CA THR A 113 31.14 -12.05 37.00
C THR A 113 31.70 -11.17 35.86
N LYS A 114 30.81 -10.54 35.07
CA LYS A 114 31.20 -9.58 34.03
C LYS A 114 31.82 -8.34 34.67
N LEU A 115 32.98 -7.94 34.16
CA LEU A 115 33.68 -6.71 34.57
C LEU A 115 33.13 -5.48 33.83
N PRO A 116 33.12 -4.30 34.44
CA PRO A 116 32.63 -3.08 33.80
C PRO A 116 33.54 -2.66 32.64
N LEU A 117 33.13 -3.02 31.41
CA LEU A 117 33.81 -2.63 30.18
C LEU A 117 32.78 -2.03 29.24
N LYS A 118 32.90 -0.73 28.97
CA LYS A 118 32.03 -0.03 27.98
C LYS A 118 32.67 -0.11 26.61
N PHE A 119 32.41 -1.21 25.92
CA PHE A 119 32.99 -1.44 24.60
C PHE A 119 32.40 -0.51 23.54
N ALA A 120 33.30 0.06 22.72
CA ALA A 120 32.96 0.79 21.48
C ALA A 120 33.94 0.34 20.38
N PRO A 121 33.50 -0.08 19.21
CA PRO A 121 34.34 -0.68 18.16
C PRO A 121 35.59 0.13 17.77
N ASN A 122 35.48 1.47 17.83
CA ASN A 122 36.56 2.37 17.43
C ASN A 122 37.52 2.77 18.57
N THR A 123 37.21 2.35 19.81
CA THR A 123 38.12 2.52 20.96
C THR A 123 39.07 1.34 21.04
N ARG A 124 40.37 1.61 21.06
CA ARG A 124 41.42 0.56 21.01
C ARG A 124 42.06 0.28 22.38
N GLU A 125 41.80 1.10 23.38
CA GLU A 125 42.37 0.97 24.70
C GLU A 125 41.29 1.04 25.78
N TYR A 126 41.33 0.12 26.73
CA TYR A 126 40.38 0.00 27.84
C TYR A 126 41.11 -0.27 29.14
N SER A 127 40.61 0.25 30.25
CA SER A 127 41.11 -0.03 31.59
C SER A 127 40.07 -0.81 32.37
N LEU A 128 40.52 -1.86 33.05
CA LEU A 128 39.71 -2.75 33.89
C LEU A 128 40.36 -2.90 35.27
N LYS A 129 39.51 -2.98 36.31
CA LYS A 129 39.94 -3.39 37.65
C LYS A 129 39.30 -4.71 38.04
N THR A 130 40.02 -5.60 38.68
CA THR A 130 39.54 -6.88 39.18
C THR A 130 40.20 -7.24 40.50
N VAL A 131 39.46 -8.02 41.31
CA VAL A 131 40.02 -8.65 42.51
C VAL A 131 40.61 -10.08 42.22
N SER A 132 40.20 -10.66 41.09
CA SER A 132 40.58 -11.98 40.67
C SER A 132 41.99 -11.98 40.07
N SER A 133 42.71 -13.11 40.21
CA SER A 133 43.99 -13.37 39.53
C SER A 133 43.81 -13.87 38.08
N THR A 134 42.57 -14.15 37.67
CA THR A 134 42.26 -14.63 36.31
C THR A 134 41.11 -13.82 35.72
N VAL A 135 41.29 -13.38 34.49
CA VAL A 135 40.24 -12.71 33.70
C VAL A 135 40.01 -13.47 32.40
N ASP A 136 38.79 -13.82 32.12
CA ASP A 136 38.42 -14.47 30.87
C ASP A 136 37.94 -13.39 29.87
N ILE A 137 38.56 -13.37 28.71
CA ILE A 137 38.31 -12.38 27.65
C ILE A 137 37.56 -13.04 26.53
N ASP A 138 36.36 -12.48 26.23
CA ASP A 138 35.55 -12.86 25.09
C ASP A 138 35.49 -11.73 24.10
N ALA A 139 35.69 -12.03 22.80
CA ALA A 139 35.64 -11.04 21.74
C ALA A 139 35.13 -11.64 20.45
N ALA A 140 34.21 -10.92 19.79
CA ALA A 140 33.63 -11.31 18.52
C ALA A 140 33.96 -10.26 17.44
N PRO A 141 34.42 -10.67 16.25
CA PRO A 141 34.70 -9.76 15.15
C PRO A 141 33.43 -9.40 14.38
N PHE A 142 33.48 -8.35 13.54
CA PHE A 142 32.41 -8.03 12.63
C PHE A 142 32.38 -8.97 11.41
N GLY A 143 33.49 -9.32 10.84
CA GLY A 143 33.53 -10.24 9.70
C GLY A 143 33.50 -11.69 10.18
N GLU A 144 32.69 -12.53 9.54
CA GLU A 144 32.57 -13.96 9.87
C GLU A 144 33.87 -14.75 9.58
N ASP A 145 34.67 -14.27 8.63
CA ASP A 145 35.94 -14.83 8.18
C ASP A 145 37.17 -14.19 8.87
N TYR A 146 36.96 -13.32 9.87
CA TYR A 146 38.01 -12.68 10.62
C TYR A 146 38.53 -13.60 11.74
N THR A 147 39.82 -13.57 11.98
CA THR A 147 40.41 -14.25 13.11
C THR A 147 40.63 -13.30 14.29
N VAL A 148 40.32 -13.78 15.47
CA VAL A 148 40.58 -13.04 16.73
C VAL A 148 41.55 -13.87 17.58
N THR A 149 42.58 -13.22 18.06
CA THR A 149 43.58 -13.83 19.00
C THR A 149 43.66 -12.99 20.27
N GLY A 150 44.09 -13.58 21.37
CA GLY A 150 44.13 -12.94 22.66
C GLY A 150 42.84 -13.05 23.44
N THR A 151 41.98 -14.01 23.11
CA THR A 151 40.75 -14.38 23.86
C THR A 151 41.04 -15.57 24.81
N GLY A 152 40.10 -15.80 25.74
CA GLY A 152 40.14 -16.84 26.74
C GLY A 152 40.76 -16.39 28.10
N ALA A 153 41.08 -17.37 28.92
CA ALA A 153 41.55 -17.11 30.28
C ALA A 153 42.95 -16.49 30.32
N VAL A 154 43.05 -15.30 30.90
CA VAL A 154 44.28 -14.55 31.09
C VAL A 154 44.67 -14.60 32.56
N GLN A 155 45.78 -15.26 32.87
CA GLN A 155 46.36 -15.30 34.21
C GLN A 155 47.15 -14.00 34.46
N LEU A 156 46.80 -13.23 35.48
CA LEU A 156 47.52 -12.02 35.86
C LEU A 156 48.79 -12.39 36.62
N THR A 157 49.93 -11.95 36.11
CA THR A 157 51.26 -12.22 36.66
C THR A 157 51.75 -11.12 37.59
N GLY A 158 51.00 -9.99 37.70
CA GLY A 158 51.32 -8.85 38.55
C GLY A 158 50.09 -8.02 38.87
N ASP A 159 50.27 -6.90 39.60
CA ASP A 159 49.19 -6.00 39.95
C ASP A 159 48.63 -5.20 38.74
N THR A 160 49.43 -5.09 37.68
CA THR A 160 49.02 -4.47 36.40
C THR A 160 49.50 -5.30 35.24
N GLN A 161 48.65 -5.48 34.24
CA GLN A 161 48.99 -6.22 33.03
C GLN A 161 48.27 -5.66 31.83
N ASP A 162 49.02 -5.39 30.76
CA ASP A 162 48.48 -5.07 29.46
C ASP A 162 48.22 -6.37 28.68
N HIS A 163 47.03 -6.56 28.23
CA HIS A 163 46.61 -7.66 27.41
C HIS A 163 46.10 -7.21 26.04
N ARG A 164 46.59 -7.84 24.98
CA ARG A 164 46.30 -7.46 23.59
C ARG A 164 45.39 -8.47 22.93
N ILE A 165 44.32 -7.95 22.29
CA ILE A 165 43.44 -8.71 21.45
C ILE A 165 43.69 -8.23 20.02
N GLN A 166 43.99 -9.14 19.10
CA GLN A 166 44.27 -8.81 17.72
C GLN A 166 43.14 -9.37 16.83
N VAL A 167 42.65 -8.53 15.92
CA VAL A 167 41.66 -8.90 14.90
C VAL A 167 42.35 -8.82 13.56
N ALA A 168 42.26 -9.88 12.76
CA ALA A 168 42.86 -9.94 11.43
C ALA A 168 41.81 -10.33 10.39
N ALA A 169 41.74 -9.55 9.33
CA ALA A 169 40.93 -9.85 8.15
C ALA A 169 41.68 -10.74 7.16
N PRO A 170 41.00 -11.50 6.27
CA PRO A 170 41.65 -12.37 5.27
C PRO A 170 42.58 -11.63 4.31
N ASN A 171 42.40 -10.33 4.11
CA ASN A 171 43.26 -9.50 3.28
C ASN A 171 44.62 -9.15 3.93
N GLY A 172 44.86 -9.60 5.16
CA GLY A 172 46.08 -9.36 5.93
C GLY A 172 46.07 -8.08 6.79
N GLU A 173 45.01 -7.27 6.70
CA GLU A 173 44.89 -6.10 7.58
C GLU A 173 44.56 -6.53 9.01
N GLN A 174 45.08 -5.78 9.97
CA GLN A 174 44.95 -6.12 11.40
C GLN A 174 44.67 -4.87 12.23
N SER A 175 43.94 -5.06 13.32
CA SER A 175 43.81 -4.06 14.38
C SER A 175 43.99 -4.69 15.75
N THR A 176 44.51 -3.89 16.70
CA THR A 176 44.78 -4.34 18.06
C THR A 176 43.99 -3.54 19.07
N TYR A 177 43.36 -4.23 20.00
CA TYR A 177 42.74 -3.67 21.20
C TYR A 177 43.58 -4.02 22.41
N THR A 178 43.78 -3.06 23.30
CA THR A 178 44.61 -3.26 24.52
C THR A 178 43.72 -3.12 25.75
N LEU A 179 43.72 -4.11 26.60
CA LEU A 179 43.13 -4.08 27.96
C LEU A 179 44.20 -3.85 29.00
N HIS A 180 44.15 -2.71 29.67
CA HIS A 180 44.97 -2.40 30.84
C HIS A 180 44.29 -2.97 32.08
N ILE A 181 44.69 -4.14 32.55
CA ILE A 181 44.04 -4.84 33.67
C ILE A 181 44.81 -4.55 34.95
N GLN A 182 44.13 -4.02 35.96
CA GLN A 182 44.67 -3.77 37.28
C GLN A 182 44.05 -4.73 38.31
N LYS A 183 44.84 -5.54 38.96
CA LYS A 183 44.46 -6.34 40.10
C LYS A 183 44.53 -5.52 41.37
N VAL A 184 43.46 -5.49 42.15
CA VAL A 184 43.38 -4.74 43.40
C VAL A 184 42.83 -5.61 44.54
N ALA A 185 43.12 -5.25 45.77
CA ALA A 185 42.51 -5.90 46.92
C ALA A 185 41.06 -5.45 47.06
N SER A 186 40.13 -6.39 47.36
CA SER A 186 38.73 -6.03 47.62
C SER A 186 38.60 -5.22 48.91
N VAL A 187 37.52 -4.40 48.93
CA VAL A 187 37.12 -3.68 50.17
C VAL A 187 35.80 -4.23 50.70
N PRO A 188 35.69 -4.43 52.03
CA PRO A 188 34.45 -4.88 52.63
C PRO A 188 33.44 -3.72 52.72
N VAL A 189 32.19 -3.99 52.26
CA VAL A 189 31.08 -3.05 52.31
C VAL A 189 29.86 -3.76 52.95
N THR A 190 29.18 -3.11 53.87
CA THR A 190 27.95 -3.62 54.46
C THR A 190 26.76 -2.79 54.07
N LEU A 191 25.55 -3.41 54.09
CA LEU A 191 24.30 -2.72 53.78
C LEU A 191 23.39 -2.74 55.00
N ALA A 192 22.89 -1.57 55.40
CA ALA A 192 21.79 -1.45 56.36
C ALA A 192 20.45 -1.56 55.63
N VAL A 193 19.85 -2.75 55.65
CA VAL A 193 18.68 -3.11 54.86
C VAL A 193 17.40 -3.02 55.68
N PRO A 194 16.31 -2.39 55.19
CA PRO A 194 15.02 -2.36 55.84
C PRO A 194 14.40 -3.75 56.05
N SER A 195 13.69 -3.94 57.13
CA SER A 195 13.06 -5.23 57.46
C SER A 195 12.02 -5.62 56.39
N GLY A 196 12.07 -6.90 55.96
CA GLY A 196 11.13 -7.44 54.95
C GLY A 196 11.46 -7.05 53.50
N THR A 197 12.69 -6.55 53.27
CA THR A 197 13.22 -6.32 51.90
C THR A 197 14.31 -7.30 51.56
N THR A 198 14.39 -7.68 50.27
CA THR A 198 15.53 -8.35 49.70
C THR A 198 16.40 -7.34 48.95
N VAL A 199 17.70 -7.58 48.90
CA VAL A 199 18.63 -6.70 48.21
C VAL A 199 19.48 -7.44 47.18
N GLN A 200 19.75 -6.73 46.09
CA GLN A 200 20.64 -7.16 45.05
C GLN A 200 21.68 -6.06 44.78
N VAL A 201 22.95 -6.38 44.74
CA VAL A 201 24.01 -5.45 44.41
C VAL A 201 24.60 -5.83 43.06
N ILE A 202 24.60 -4.89 42.15
CA ILE A 202 25.10 -5.09 40.77
C ILE A 202 26.23 -4.12 40.49
N ASN A 203 27.24 -4.60 39.73
CA ASN A 203 28.33 -3.77 39.27
C ASN A 203 27.97 -2.95 38.02
N GLY A 204 28.90 -2.13 37.53
CA GLY A 204 28.73 -1.29 36.34
C GLY A 204 28.54 -2.08 35.03
N ALA A 205 28.70 -3.39 35.03
CA ALA A 205 28.41 -4.28 33.91
C ALA A 205 27.00 -4.97 34.04
N GLY A 206 26.25 -4.68 35.11
CA GLY A 206 24.95 -5.30 35.38
C GLY A 206 25.07 -6.71 36.00
N SER A 207 26.23 -7.16 36.41
CA SER A 207 26.38 -8.44 37.09
C SER A 207 26.17 -8.34 38.58
N GLU A 208 25.41 -9.29 39.13
CA GLU A 208 25.13 -9.38 40.56
C GLU A 208 26.38 -9.82 41.31
N ILE A 209 26.59 -9.21 42.48
CA ILE A 209 27.63 -9.56 43.43
C ILE A 209 26.98 -10.15 44.66
N ALA A 210 27.32 -11.41 44.97
CA ALA A 210 26.83 -12.07 46.16
C ALA A 210 27.63 -11.66 47.40
N PRO A 211 27.00 -11.45 48.55
CA PRO A 211 27.73 -11.22 49.81
C PRO A 211 28.28 -12.54 50.36
N VAL A 212 29.37 -12.46 51.12
CA VAL A 212 29.90 -13.55 51.95
C VAL A 212 29.67 -13.15 53.39
N ASP A 213 28.98 -13.95 54.15
CA ASP A 213 28.57 -13.67 55.55
C ASP A 213 27.97 -12.25 55.75
N GLY A 214 27.13 -11.79 54.75
CA GLY A 214 26.50 -10.48 54.80
C GLY A 214 27.40 -9.30 54.40
N ILE A 215 28.64 -9.54 53.97
CA ILE A 215 29.61 -8.54 53.59
C ILE A 215 29.88 -8.64 52.08
N TYR A 216 29.83 -7.54 51.37
CA TYR A 216 30.17 -7.44 49.97
C TYR A 216 31.66 -7.10 49.81
N HIS A 217 32.41 -7.95 49.11
CA HIS A 217 33.78 -7.74 48.79
C HIS A 217 33.93 -7.09 47.42
N LEU A 218 34.10 -5.78 47.38
CA LEU A 218 33.95 -4.98 46.17
C LEU A 218 35.31 -4.42 45.67
N VAL A 219 35.36 -4.06 44.41
CA VAL A 219 36.54 -3.39 43.80
C VAL A 219 36.54 -1.92 44.29
N PRO A 220 37.63 -1.46 44.96
CA PRO A 220 37.68 -0.09 45.47
C PRO A 220 37.60 0.95 44.37
N GLY A 221 36.80 2.00 44.67
CA GLY A 221 36.56 3.13 43.70
C GLY A 221 35.65 2.82 42.53
N GLU A 222 35.16 1.59 42.38
CA GLU A 222 34.10 1.25 41.39
C GLU A 222 32.71 1.57 41.94
N SER A 223 31.81 1.84 41.01
CA SER A 223 30.41 2.19 41.28
C SER A 223 29.51 0.95 41.22
N TYR A 224 28.64 0.82 42.26
CA TYR A 224 27.71 -0.29 42.37
C TYR A 224 26.30 0.23 42.57
N THR A 225 25.35 -0.48 42.05
CA THR A 225 23.91 -0.20 42.23
C THR A 225 23.33 -1.23 43.19
N CYS A 226 22.67 -0.78 44.25
CA CYS A 226 21.89 -1.61 45.13
C CYS A 226 20.42 -1.42 44.86
N ILE A 227 19.70 -2.51 44.65
CA ILE A 227 18.27 -2.57 44.45
C ILE A 227 17.65 -3.30 45.64
N ALA A 228 16.81 -2.62 46.42
CA ALA A 228 16.01 -3.21 47.49
C ALA A 228 14.59 -3.43 47.01
N THR A 229 14.07 -4.63 47.24
CA THR A 229 12.76 -5.06 46.74
C THR A 229 11.85 -5.48 47.90
N LYS A 230 10.62 -4.94 47.94
CA LYS A 230 9.55 -5.29 48.85
C LYS A 230 8.33 -5.75 48.09
N ASN A 231 7.70 -6.85 48.54
CA ASN A 231 6.50 -7.43 47.98
C ASN A 231 6.62 -7.69 46.43
N THR A 232 7.83 -7.99 45.92
CA THR A 232 8.12 -8.28 44.53
C THR A 232 8.02 -7.07 43.58
N TRP A 233 7.18 -6.10 43.86
CA TRP A 233 6.79 -5.05 42.93
C TRP A 233 7.31 -3.65 43.27
N TYR A 234 7.75 -3.42 44.53
CA TYR A 234 8.20 -2.13 45.01
C TYR A 234 9.70 -2.13 45.21
N HIS A 235 10.37 -1.15 44.63
CA HIS A 235 11.82 -1.13 44.57
C HIS A 235 12.39 0.21 44.97
N THR A 236 13.56 0.16 45.58
CA THR A 236 14.44 1.31 45.80
C THR A 236 15.80 1.00 45.15
N GLN A 237 16.31 1.93 44.41
CA GLN A 237 17.59 1.84 43.76
C GLN A 237 18.51 3.00 44.19
N ILE A 238 19.69 2.68 44.69
CA ILE A 238 20.74 3.63 45.04
C ILE A 238 22.06 3.21 44.34
N THR A 239 22.91 4.19 44.11
CA THR A 239 24.25 3.96 43.59
C THR A 239 25.27 4.42 44.62
N PHE A 240 26.34 3.65 44.85
CA PHE A 240 27.41 3.99 45.77
C PHE A 240 28.75 3.60 45.18
N THR A 241 29.81 4.26 45.68
CA THR A 241 31.21 3.92 45.29
C THR A 241 31.84 3.13 46.44
N ALA A 242 32.43 1.97 46.10
CA ALA A 242 33.03 1.09 47.07
C ALA A 242 34.28 1.70 47.74
N SER A 243 34.24 1.71 49.06
CA SER A 243 35.40 2.13 49.91
C SER A 243 35.52 1.25 51.15
N SER A 244 36.69 1.15 51.73
CA SER A 244 36.90 0.32 52.92
C SER A 244 36.07 0.77 54.10
N GLY A 245 35.33 -0.19 54.72
CA GLY A 245 34.50 0.05 55.88
C GLY A 245 33.20 0.82 55.62
N LEU A 246 32.79 0.97 54.34
CA LEU A 246 31.56 1.62 53.97
C LEU A 246 30.33 0.83 54.45
N ASN A 247 29.44 1.51 55.15
CA ASN A 247 28.12 1.01 55.49
C ASN A 247 27.09 1.84 54.76
N VAL A 248 26.36 1.22 53.81
CA VAL A 248 25.39 1.89 52.92
C VAL A 248 24.01 1.74 53.56
N SER A 249 23.36 2.84 53.86
CA SER A 249 21.95 2.88 54.28
C SER A 249 21.05 2.75 53.07
N VAL A 250 20.22 1.70 53.01
CA VAL A 250 19.29 1.43 51.93
C VAL A 250 17.91 1.98 52.31
N PRO A 251 17.37 2.98 51.57
CA PRO A 251 16.03 3.49 51.86
C PRO A 251 14.94 2.44 51.60
N GLU A 252 13.88 2.47 52.42
CA GLU A 252 12.75 1.55 52.30
C GLU A 252 11.95 1.79 51.01
N PRO A 253 11.58 0.74 50.27
CA PRO A 253 10.72 0.87 49.09
C PRO A 253 9.35 1.46 49.41
N VAL A 254 8.86 2.36 48.58
CA VAL A 254 7.56 3.00 48.69
C VAL A 254 6.46 2.08 48.17
N THR A 255 5.54 1.68 49.07
CA THR A 255 4.46 0.71 48.78
C THR A 255 3.11 1.36 48.45
N THR A 256 3.06 2.68 48.28
CA THR A 256 1.86 3.39 47.80
C THR A 256 1.86 3.37 46.28
N ASP A 257 0.81 2.83 45.65
CA ASP A 257 0.70 2.69 44.20
C ASP A 257 0.63 4.03 43.48
N TRP A 258 1.35 4.14 42.37
CA TRP A 258 1.45 5.36 41.58
C TRP A 258 0.76 5.27 40.23
N LEU A 259 0.48 4.06 39.71
CA LEU A 259 -0.28 3.86 38.51
C LEU A 259 -1.78 3.95 38.84
N THR A 260 -2.50 4.81 38.12
CA THR A 260 -3.93 5.05 38.33
C THR A 260 -4.80 4.59 37.18
N ASP A 261 -4.22 4.37 36.02
CA ASP A 261 -4.92 3.83 34.84
C ASP A 261 -3.91 3.20 33.85
N LEU A 262 -4.37 2.14 33.14
CA LEU A 262 -3.59 1.41 32.16
C LEU A 262 -4.50 0.84 31.08
N ALA A 263 -4.22 1.14 29.84
CA ALA A 263 -4.91 0.58 28.69
C ALA A 263 -3.96 0.35 27.52
N PHE A 264 -4.29 -0.63 26.69
CA PHE A 264 -3.59 -0.90 25.43
C PHE A 264 -4.56 -0.78 24.26
N TYR A 265 -4.06 -0.28 23.11
CA TYR A 265 -4.88 0.02 21.95
C TYR A 265 -4.20 -0.46 20.67
N ASN A 266 -5.01 -0.76 19.64
CA ASN A 266 -4.50 -0.94 18.29
C ASN A 266 -4.13 0.43 17.68
N GLY A 267 -3.02 0.47 16.95
CA GLY A 267 -2.57 1.66 16.20
C GLY A 267 -2.07 2.82 17.05
N THR A 268 -1.55 3.83 16.37
CA THR A 268 -0.86 4.99 16.95
C THR A 268 -1.68 6.29 16.96
N TYR A 269 -2.77 6.35 16.17
CA TYR A 269 -3.57 7.57 16.00
C TYR A 269 -4.75 7.62 16.97
N ALA A 270 -4.89 8.73 17.67
CA ALA A 270 -5.91 8.92 18.72
C ALA A 270 -7.37 8.81 18.22
N SER A 271 -7.63 9.08 16.92
CA SER A 271 -8.97 9.05 16.33
C SER A 271 -9.50 7.68 15.93
N SER A 272 -8.62 6.67 15.86
CA SER A 272 -8.96 5.31 15.39
C SER A 272 -8.57 4.21 16.39
N ARG A 273 -8.29 4.57 17.64
CA ARG A 273 -7.86 3.61 18.66
C ARG A 273 -9.02 2.75 19.15
N ILE A 274 -8.85 1.44 19.02
CA ILE A 274 -9.72 0.46 19.66
C ILE A 274 -8.96 -0.11 20.85
N ALA A 275 -9.55 -0.06 22.03
CA ALA A 275 -8.96 -0.62 23.23
C ALA A 275 -8.94 -2.14 23.15
N TYR A 276 -7.81 -2.74 23.52
CA TYR A 276 -7.73 -4.17 23.73
C TYR A 276 -8.37 -4.56 25.08
N ALA A 277 -9.04 -5.70 25.10
CA ALA A 277 -9.66 -6.21 26.31
C ALA A 277 -8.60 -6.70 27.31
N ALA A 278 -8.72 -6.26 28.53
CA ALA A 278 -7.99 -6.80 29.67
C ALA A 278 -8.76 -7.98 30.27
N ASP A 279 -8.03 -8.92 30.90
CA ASP A 279 -8.62 -10.07 31.63
C ASP A 279 -9.39 -9.65 32.89
N LYS A 280 -9.11 -8.46 33.38
CA LYS A 280 -9.76 -7.90 34.57
C LYS A 280 -9.77 -6.38 34.57
N THR A 281 -10.68 -5.79 35.30
CA THR A 281 -10.71 -4.33 35.50
C THR A 281 -9.45 -3.86 36.22
N PHE A 282 -8.88 -2.76 35.74
CA PHE A 282 -7.68 -2.18 36.34
C PHE A 282 -7.91 -1.76 37.79
N THR A 283 -6.99 -2.18 38.67
CA THR A 283 -6.86 -1.69 40.04
C THR A 283 -5.38 -1.46 40.34
N ALA A 284 -5.05 -0.34 41.00
CA ALA A 284 -3.64 0.02 41.25
C ALA A 284 -2.85 -1.02 42.05
N ALA A 285 -3.55 -1.76 42.93
CA ALA A 285 -2.94 -2.80 43.75
C ALA A 285 -2.65 -4.12 43.04
N ASP A 286 -3.23 -4.31 41.85
CA ASP A 286 -2.94 -5.46 41.00
C ASP A 286 -1.74 -5.15 40.13
N HIS A 287 -0.69 -5.93 40.25
CA HIS A 287 0.57 -5.73 39.47
C HIS A 287 0.72 -6.66 38.30
N THR A 288 -0.31 -7.42 37.91
CA THR A 288 -0.29 -8.36 36.79
C THR A 288 -1.57 -8.26 35.98
N TYR A 289 -1.46 -8.14 34.65
CA TYR A 289 -2.56 -8.07 33.69
C TYR A 289 -2.29 -8.88 32.44
N ASN A 290 -3.36 -9.42 31.84
CA ASN A 290 -3.33 -9.98 30.50
C ASN A 290 -4.20 -9.14 29.57
N TYR A 291 -3.68 -8.75 28.42
CA TYR A 291 -4.43 -8.06 27.36
C TYR A 291 -4.45 -8.92 26.11
N THR A 292 -5.64 -9.14 25.57
CA THR A 292 -5.79 -9.83 24.29
C THR A 292 -5.54 -8.86 23.16
N VAL A 293 -4.39 -9.02 22.48
CA VAL A 293 -3.99 -8.25 21.29
C VAL A 293 -4.47 -8.99 20.07
N SER A 294 -5.41 -8.41 19.35
CA SER A 294 -5.89 -9.00 18.12
C SER A 294 -4.85 -8.82 17.02
N ASP A 295 -4.63 -9.87 16.26
CA ASP A 295 -3.83 -9.91 15.02
C ASP A 295 -2.32 -9.68 15.16
N CYS A 296 -1.61 -9.85 14.04
CA CYS A 296 -0.19 -9.58 13.90
C CYS A 296 0.10 -8.08 13.76
N ASN A 297 -0.45 -7.24 14.62
CA ASN A 297 -0.10 -5.84 14.61
C ASN A 297 1.36 -5.64 14.96
N SER A 298 2.07 -4.89 14.12
CA SER A 298 3.48 -4.55 14.34
C SER A 298 3.68 -3.57 15.49
N SER A 299 2.60 -2.97 16.00
CA SER A 299 2.65 -2.00 17.09
C SER A 299 1.37 -1.97 17.92
N VAL A 300 1.55 -1.79 19.21
CA VAL A 300 0.48 -1.59 20.21
C VAL A 300 0.72 -0.25 20.89
N ALA A 301 -0.28 0.58 21.00
CA ALA A 301 -0.18 1.81 21.78
C ALA A 301 -0.57 1.52 23.24
N MET A 302 0.28 1.94 24.16
CA MET A 302 0.02 1.88 25.61
C MET A 302 -0.36 3.27 26.11
N GLN A 303 -1.39 3.34 26.92
CA GLN A 303 -1.75 4.52 27.70
C GLN A 303 -1.67 4.18 29.17
N ALA A 304 -0.86 4.93 29.91
CA ALA A 304 -0.73 4.78 31.34
C ALA A 304 -0.84 6.15 32.01
N THR A 305 -1.61 6.22 33.09
CA THR A 305 -1.72 7.42 33.93
C THR A 305 -1.07 7.13 35.28
N ALA A 306 -0.03 7.89 35.59
CA ALA A 306 0.73 7.67 36.82
C ALA A 306 1.29 8.97 37.41
N THR A 307 1.64 8.93 38.70
CA THR A 307 2.41 9.99 39.35
C THR A 307 3.89 9.64 39.38
N GLY A 308 4.57 9.82 38.24
CA GLY A 308 5.98 9.48 38.09
C GLY A 308 6.37 9.28 36.61
N THR A 309 7.60 8.89 36.34
CA THR A 309 8.07 8.56 35.00
C THR A 309 7.66 7.13 34.68
N VAL A 310 6.90 6.94 33.59
CA VAL A 310 6.48 5.64 33.08
C VAL A 310 7.47 5.13 32.05
N THR A 311 7.95 3.90 32.23
CA THR A 311 8.85 3.20 31.31
C THR A 311 8.27 1.83 31.02
N ALA A 312 8.17 1.45 29.75
CA ALA A 312 7.84 0.09 29.35
C ALA A 312 9.12 -0.69 29.00
N LEU A 313 9.31 -1.82 29.65
CA LEU A 313 10.42 -2.73 29.44
C LEU A 313 9.91 -4.00 28.77
N TYR A 314 10.48 -4.37 27.62
CA TYR A 314 10.09 -5.60 26.92
C TYR A 314 11.28 -6.24 26.24
N ARG A 315 11.18 -7.53 25.96
CA ARG A 315 12.19 -8.26 25.22
C ARG A 315 11.82 -8.28 23.76
N THR A 316 12.69 -7.74 22.90
CA THR A 316 12.64 -7.99 21.45
C THR A 316 13.42 -9.26 21.16
N GLN A 317 12.77 -10.25 20.53
CA GLN A 317 13.53 -11.38 19.98
C GLN A 317 14.31 -10.93 18.76
N SER A 318 15.63 -11.12 18.78
CA SER A 318 16.45 -10.96 17.59
C SER A 318 16.11 -12.07 16.58
N THR A 319 15.87 -11.71 15.33
CA THR A 319 15.60 -12.64 14.22
C THR A 319 16.87 -13.33 13.71
N VAL A 320 18.02 -13.18 14.38
CA VAL A 320 19.27 -13.84 14.02
C VAL A 320 19.51 -14.97 15.01
N PRO A 321 19.42 -16.26 14.58
CA PRO A 321 19.46 -17.41 15.48
C PRO A 321 20.79 -17.68 16.19
N GLU A 322 21.89 -17.07 15.82
CA GLU A 322 23.24 -17.53 16.19
C GLU A 322 24.13 -16.58 17.00
N ILE A 323 23.62 -15.43 17.41
CA ILE A 323 24.43 -14.57 18.28
C ILE A 323 23.80 -14.55 19.66
N HIS A 324 24.36 -15.43 20.52
CA HIS A 324 24.23 -15.46 21.99
C HIS A 324 23.12 -14.57 22.58
N ASN A 325 22.08 -15.21 23.06
CA ASN A 325 20.93 -14.78 23.89
C ASN A 325 21.14 -13.51 24.76
N LEU A 326 21.62 -12.44 24.18
CA LEU A 326 21.55 -11.11 24.77
C LEU A 326 20.18 -10.56 24.39
N ALA A 327 19.18 -10.87 25.22
CA ALA A 327 17.90 -10.21 25.18
C ALA A 327 18.16 -8.69 25.29
N ARG A 328 18.07 -7.97 24.20
CA ARG A 328 18.16 -6.52 24.20
C ARG A 328 16.87 -6.00 24.82
N MET A 329 16.95 -5.58 26.07
CA MET A 329 15.86 -4.82 26.68
C MET A 329 15.89 -3.42 26.07
N GLU A 330 15.00 -3.14 25.15
CA GLU A 330 14.78 -1.77 24.69
C GLU A 330 13.92 -1.05 25.74
N THR A 331 14.45 0.01 26.28
CA THR A 331 13.77 0.85 27.25
C THR A 331 13.14 2.02 26.48
N ILE A 332 11.82 2.03 26.36
CA ILE A 332 11.10 3.22 25.87
C ILE A 332 10.78 4.06 27.10
N THR A 333 11.55 5.10 27.30
CA THR A 333 11.36 6.03 28.40
C THR A 333 10.61 7.26 27.91
N THR A 334 9.42 7.49 28.45
CA THR A 334 8.70 8.75 28.22
C THR A 334 8.59 9.46 29.55
N PRO A 335 9.29 10.57 29.79
CA PRO A 335 9.19 11.32 31.03
C PRO A 335 7.80 11.92 31.17
N VAL A 336 7.11 11.61 32.24
CA VAL A 336 5.86 12.28 32.65
C VAL A 336 6.24 13.53 33.42
N SER A 337 6.22 14.67 32.79
CA SER A 337 6.57 15.93 33.42
C SER A 337 5.45 16.58 34.25
N LYS A 338 4.21 15.99 34.26
CA LYS A 338 3.06 16.50 35.03
C LYS A 338 2.20 15.39 35.58
N THR A 339 1.81 15.52 36.80
CA THR A 339 0.80 14.66 37.50
C THR A 339 -0.52 14.66 36.72
N GLY A 340 -1.06 13.48 36.42
CA GLY A 340 -2.41 13.30 35.87
C GLY A 340 -2.54 13.33 34.34
N LEU A 341 -1.46 13.32 33.56
CA LEU A 341 -1.54 13.24 32.08
C LEU A 341 -1.41 11.80 31.60
N ALA A 342 -2.39 11.39 30.77
CA ALA A 342 -2.29 10.17 29.98
C ALA A 342 -1.15 10.31 28.96
N GLN A 343 -0.24 9.35 28.93
CA GLN A 343 0.82 9.29 27.93
C GLN A 343 0.64 8.05 27.05
N SER A 344 0.79 8.25 25.74
CA SER A 344 0.72 7.19 24.76
C SER A 344 2.15 6.80 24.36
N LEU A 345 2.53 5.57 24.68
CA LEU A 345 3.75 4.96 24.21
C LEU A 345 3.41 4.08 23.01
N THR A 346 4.06 4.34 21.87
CA THR A 346 3.99 3.43 20.75
C THR A 346 5.02 2.33 20.96
N TYR A 347 4.55 1.12 20.91
CA TYR A 347 5.33 -0.05 21.23
C TYR A 347 5.23 -1.04 20.06
N ALA A 348 6.38 -1.42 19.52
CA ALA A 348 6.43 -2.44 18.48
C ALA A 348 6.30 -3.83 19.11
N VAL A 349 5.20 -4.50 18.87
CA VAL A 349 5.08 -5.93 19.23
C VAL A 349 6.06 -6.70 18.32
N ALA A 350 7.02 -7.38 18.92
CA ALA A 350 7.97 -8.19 18.16
C ALA A 350 7.23 -9.19 17.28
N LYS A 351 7.71 -9.36 16.05
CA LYS A 351 7.13 -10.22 15.02
C LYS A 351 7.08 -11.71 15.41
N ALA A 352 7.74 -12.13 16.46
CA ALA A 352 7.83 -13.52 16.85
C ALA A 352 7.36 -13.72 18.29
N GLY A 353 6.32 -14.50 18.47
CA GLY A 353 5.94 -15.09 19.75
C GLY A 353 4.52 -14.79 20.16
N TYR A 354 3.83 -15.86 20.54
CA TYR A 354 2.61 -15.86 21.31
C TYR A 354 2.92 -15.33 22.71
N GLY A 355 2.32 -14.20 23.02
CA GLY A 355 2.45 -13.57 24.30
C GLY A 355 3.80 -12.89 24.52
N GLN A 356 3.77 -11.59 24.61
CA GLN A 356 4.90 -10.81 25.01
C GLN A 356 4.67 -10.24 26.41
N THR A 357 5.67 -10.44 27.28
CA THR A 357 5.67 -9.80 28.60
C THR A 357 6.19 -8.39 28.48
N VAL A 358 5.41 -7.43 28.93
CA VAL A 358 5.77 -6.03 29.09
C VAL A 358 5.84 -5.72 30.58
N THR A 359 6.98 -5.27 31.06
CA THR A 359 7.10 -4.72 32.42
C THR A 359 6.95 -3.20 32.34
N ILE A 360 5.95 -2.68 33.01
CA ILE A 360 5.72 -1.24 33.12
C ILE A 360 6.33 -0.80 34.44
N ARG A 361 7.28 0.10 34.37
CA ARG A 361 7.96 0.67 35.53
C ARG A 361 7.54 2.12 35.72
N ILE A 362 7.07 2.45 36.88
CA ILE A 362 6.82 3.83 37.30
C ILE A 362 7.92 4.21 38.31
N SER A 363 8.66 5.29 38.01
CA SER A 363 9.81 5.70 38.79
C SER A 363 9.75 7.16 39.24
N LYS A 364 10.32 7.43 40.42
CA LYS A 364 10.58 8.75 40.96
C LYS A 364 12.00 8.80 41.50
N THR A 365 12.69 9.88 41.26
CA THR A 365 14.04 10.06 41.82
C THR A 365 14.08 11.26 42.72
N GLU A 366 14.47 11.04 43.97
CA GLU A 366 14.58 12.04 45.00
C GLU A 366 15.94 11.89 45.73
N ASN A 367 16.68 12.95 45.83
CA ASN A 367 17.97 13.00 46.53
C ASN A 367 18.96 11.88 46.14
N GLY A 368 19.02 11.54 44.83
CA GLY A 368 19.89 10.49 44.30
C GLY A 368 19.40 9.06 44.55
N THR A 369 18.23 8.86 45.15
CA THR A 369 17.56 7.60 45.31
C THR A 369 16.44 7.49 44.29
N THR A 370 16.41 6.38 43.52
CA THR A 370 15.31 6.10 42.61
C THR A 370 14.38 5.06 43.24
N TYR A 371 13.13 5.45 43.40
CA TYR A 371 12.03 4.56 43.79
C TYR A 371 11.28 4.16 42.57
N TYR A 372 10.93 2.87 42.42
CA TYR A 372 10.11 2.44 41.31
C TYR A 372 9.22 1.27 41.66
N GLN A 373 8.11 1.17 40.91
CA GLN A 373 7.10 0.11 40.99
C GLN A 373 6.98 -0.56 39.66
N GLU A 374 6.75 -1.87 39.65
CA GLU A 374 6.64 -2.65 38.41
C GLU A 374 5.27 -3.31 38.30
N TYR A 375 4.72 -3.27 37.11
CA TYR A 375 3.53 -3.97 36.68
C TYR A 375 3.92 -4.88 35.50
N THR A 376 3.50 -6.13 35.56
CA THR A 376 3.74 -7.11 34.50
C THR A 376 2.49 -7.28 33.68
N VAL A 377 2.61 -7.04 32.38
CA VAL A 377 1.52 -7.20 31.42
C VAL A 377 1.90 -8.29 30.41
N GLN A 378 1.03 -9.29 30.26
CA GLN A 378 1.10 -10.24 29.18
C GLN A 378 0.23 -9.75 28.02
N LEU A 379 0.83 -9.52 26.84
CA LEU A 379 0.12 -9.27 25.62
C LEU A 379 -0.13 -10.61 24.92
N LEU A 380 -1.33 -11.14 25.07
CA LEU A 380 -1.74 -12.42 24.49
C LEU A 380 -2.29 -12.17 23.10
N ARG A 381 -1.86 -12.95 22.14
CA ARG A 381 -2.31 -12.80 20.77
C ARG A 381 -3.50 -13.68 20.48
N GLN A 382 -4.53 -13.13 19.86
CA GLN A 382 -5.63 -13.87 19.27
C GLN A 382 -5.65 -13.65 17.76
N LEU A 383 -5.74 -14.73 17.00
CA LEU A 383 -5.78 -14.70 15.54
C LEU A 383 -7.19 -14.50 15.03
N HIS A 384 -7.40 -13.48 14.19
CA HIS A 384 -8.66 -13.18 13.54
C HIS A 384 -8.47 -13.17 12.02
N LEU A 385 -9.54 -13.28 11.27
CA LEU A 385 -9.54 -12.89 9.88
C LEU A 385 -9.61 -11.37 9.77
N SER A 386 -8.93 -10.78 8.78
CA SER A 386 -9.07 -9.36 8.43
C SER A 386 -10.31 -9.11 7.59
N SER A 387 -10.74 -10.10 6.84
CA SER A 387 -11.97 -10.11 6.07
C SER A 387 -12.52 -11.51 5.97
N LEU A 388 -13.82 -11.60 5.88
CA LEU A 388 -14.54 -12.82 5.51
C LEU A 388 -15.68 -12.42 4.57
N SER A 389 -15.83 -13.13 3.48
CA SER A 389 -16.94 -13.00 2.55
C SER A 389 -17.43 -14.37 2.15
N VAL A 390 -18.68 -14.45 1.82
CA VAL A 390 -19.36 -15.68 1.39
C VAL A 390 -20.00 -15.40 0.05
N ALA A 391 -19.87 -16.33 -0.89
CA ALA A 391 -20.41 -16.18 -2.23
C ALA A 391 -21.12 -17.47 -2.67
N THR A 392 -22.07 -17.36 -3.56
CA THR A 392 -22.46 -18.44 -4.46
C THR A 392 -21.44 -18.50 -5.61
N LYS A 393 -21.63 -19.39 -6.56
CA LYS A 393 -20.79 -19.45 -7.77
C LYS A 393 -20.86 -18.13 -8.57
N ASP A 394 -22.01 -17.46 -8.51
CA ASP A 394 -22.32 -16.32 -9.35
C ASP A 394 -22.30 -14.98 -8.61
N GLU A 395 -22.38 -14.97 -7.26
CA GLU A 395 -22.48 -13.74 -6.50
C GLU A 395 -21.94 -13.81 -5.07
N THR A 396 -21.42 -12.69 -4.57
CA THR A 396 -21.08 -12.49 -3.16
C THR A 396 -22.36 -12.22 -2.35
N LEU A 397 -22.51 -12.97 -1.26
CA LEU A 397 -23.65 -12.85 -0.35
C LEU A 397 -23.35 -11.87 0.77
N PRO A 398 -24.37 -11.12 1.20
CA PRO A 398 -24.25 -10.25 2.35
C PRO A 398 -24.36 -11.00 3.68
N PHE A 399 -23.66 -10.54 4.68
CA PHE A 399 -24.02 -10.89 6.05
C PHE A 399 -25.26 -10.10 6.50
N VAL A 400 -26.13 -10.77 7.23
CA VAL A 400 -27.30 -10.15 7.85
C VAL A 400 -27.30 -10.40 9.36
N THR A 401 -27.97 -9.54 10.13
CA THR A 401 -28.22 -9.78 11.54
C THR A 401 -29.38 -10.78 11.72
N THR A 402 -29.58 -11.27 12.92
CA THR A 402 -30.75 -12.12 13.24
C THR A 402 -32.09 -11.42 12.99
N SER A 403 -32.12 -10.08 12.97
CA SER A 403 -33.30 -9.27 12.58
C SER A 403 -33.41 -9.04 11.09
N GLY A 404 -32.46 -9.54 10.28
CA GLY A 404 -32.45 -9.39 8.81
C GLY A 404 -31.81 -8.07 8.31
N ALA A 405 -31.29 -7.21 9.20
CA ALA A 405 -30.56 -6.02 8.78
C ALA A 405 -29.16 -6.39 8.26
N THR A 406 -28.64 -5.62 7.33
CA THR A 406 -27.28 -5.77 6.80
C THR A 406 -26.24 -5.71 7.92
N ALA A 407 -25.30 -6.62 7.89
CA ALA A 407 -24.11 -6.64 8.73
C ALA A 407 -22.84 -6.60 7.85
N ARG A 408 -21.82 -5.92 8.35
CA ARG A 408 -20.47 -6.00 7.77
C ARG A 408 -19.67 -7.00 8.57
N PHE A 409 -18.63 -7.56 7.93
CA PHE A 409 -17.68 -8.37 8.66
C PHE A 409 -17.00 -7.52 9.74
N ASP A 410 -17.06 -8.00 10.97
CA ASP A 410 -16.33 -7.50 12.12
C ASP A 410 -15.55 -8.69 12.73
N ARG A 411 -14.24 -8.58 12.77
CA ARG A 411 -13.35 -9.67 13.19
C ARG A 411 -13.62 -10.21 14.59
N ASP A 412 -14.20 -9.37 15.46
CA ASP A 412 -14.52 -9.72 16.84
C ASP A 412 -15.92 -10.37 16.99
N THR A 413 -16.71 -10.36 15.90
CA THR A 413 -17.99 -11.07 15.80
C THR A 413 -17.75 -12.45 15.22
N THR A 414 -18.25 -13.49 15.90
CA THR A 414 -18.03 -14.90 15.50
C THR A 414 -19.19 -15.51 14.74
N ASP A 415 -20.39 -14.91 14.83
CA ASP A 415 -21.62 -15.46 14.28
C ASP A 415 -22.18 -14.55 13.17
N TYR A 416 -22.28 -15.10 11.97
CA TYR A 416 -22.74 -14.43 10.76
C TYR A 416 -23.91 -15.17 10.16
N TYR A 417 -24.85 -14.45 9.58
CA TYR A 417 -26.01 -15.03 8.90
C TYR A 417 -25.96 -14.64 7.43
N VAL A 418 -26.26 -15.60 6.54
CA VAL A 418 -26.43 -15.36 5.10
C VAL A 418 -27.76 -15.95 4.65
N LYS A 419 -28.41 -15.26 3.72
CA LYS A 419 -29.61 -15.76 3.05
C LYS A 419 -29.25 -16.19 1.64
N VAL A 420 -29.75 -17.35 1.22
CA VAL A 420 -29.47 -17.90 -0.11
C VAL A 420 -30.73 -18.54 -0.66
N ASP A 421 -30.71 -18.77 -1.97
CA ASP A 421 -31.75 -19.58 -2.61
C ASP A 421 -31.69 -21.03 -2.15
N ARG A 422 -32.85 -21.66 -2.05
CA ARG A 422 -32.98 -23.06 -1.60
C ARG A 422 -32.14 -24.01 -2.43
N GLU A 423 -32.03 -23.77 -3.73
CA GLU A 423 -31.29 -24.65 -4.64
C GLU A 423 -29.75 -24.48 -4.55
N ALA A 424 -29.26 -23.59 -3.70
CA ALA A 424 -27.82 -23.41 -3.53
C ALA A 424 -27.19 -24.70 -2.96
N ALA A 425 -26.35 -25.37 -3.74
CA ALA A 425 -25.69 -26.63 -3.38
C ALA A 425 -24.33 -26.42 -2.71
N ALA A 426 -23.74 -25.23 -2.83
CA ALA A 426 -22.47 -24.87 -2.20
C ALA A 426 -22.32 -23.36 -2.03
N LEU A 427 -21.55 -22.98 -1.03
CA LEU A 427 -21.06 -21.62 -0.85
C LEU A 427 -19.53 -21.60 -0.92
N TYR A 428 -18.98 -20.47 -1.35
CA TYR A 428 -17.56 -20.23 -1.50
C TYR A 428 -17.13 -19.13 -0.54
N LEU A 429 -16.22 -19.47 0.37
CA LEU A 429 -15.75 -18.56 1.39
C LEU A 429 -14.40 -17.98 0.98
N SER A 430 -14.26 -16.68 1.09
CA SER A 430 -13.00 -15.98 0.88
C SER A 430 -12.70 -15.08 2.07
N GLY A 431 -11.45 -15.02 2.45
CA GLY A 431 -11.02 -14.22 3.58
C GLY A 431 -9.55 -13.90 3.52
N THR A 432 -9.16 -12.88 4.22
CA THR A 432 -7.76 -12.47 4.34
C THR A 432 -7.31 -12.59 5.79
N TYR A 433 -6.05 -12.97 5.96
CA TYR A 433 -5.38 -12.92 7.24
C TYR A 433 -4.75 -11.53 7.44
N PRO A 434 -4.64 -11.06 8.70
CA PRO A 434 -3.89 -9.84 8.97
C PRO A 434 -2.43 -10.02 8.50
N ASN A 435 -1.92 -9.04 7.73
CA ASN A 435 -0.55 -9.04 7.22
C ASN A 435 -0.18 -10.30 6.43
N SER A 436 -0.63 -10.33 5.21
CA SER A 436 -0.38 -11.32 4.13
C SER A 436 0.29 -12.66 4.52
N SER A 437 -0.16 -13.73 3.96
CA SER A 437 0.36 -15.10 4.09
C SER A 437 1.88 -15.29 3.90
N THR A 438 2.60 -14.24 3.53
CA THR A 438 4.06 -14.22 3.33
C THR A 438 4.85 -13.77 4.56
N ASP A 439 4.22 -13.18 5.58
CA ASP A 439 4.91 -12.80 6.82
C ASP A 439 4.90 -13.95 7.84
N THR A 440 5.55 -15.04 7.48
CA THR A 440 5.79 -16.20 8.36
C THR A 440 6.54 -15.82 9.65
N ALA A 441 7.22 -14.67 9.65
CA ALA A 441 7.95 -14.19 10.82
C ALA A 441 7.04 -13.65 11.93
N CYS A 442 5.79 -13.31 11.62
CA CYS A 442 4.88 -12.74 12.63
C CYS A 442 4.22 -13.81 13.50
N CYS A 443 3.77 -14.91 12.93
CA CYS A 443 2.91 -15.89 13.64
C CYS A 443 3.11 -17.34 13.22
N GLY A 444 4.18 -17.67 12.52
CA GLY A 444 4.39 -19.03 12.02
C GLY A 444 3.44 -19.45 10.87
N GLY A 445 2.63 -18.50 10.36
CA GLY A 445 1.65 -18.74 9.32
C GLY A 445 0.28 -19.21 9.84
N TYR A 446 -0.72 -19.11 8.99
CA TYR A 446 -2.11 -19.50 9.26
C TYR A 446 -2.63 -20.41 8.17
N TYR A 447 -3.64 -21.18 8.52
CA TYR A 447 -4.53 -21.80 7.59
C TYR A 447 -5.95 -21.79 8.15
N ALA A 448 -6.95 -21.95 7.29
CA ALA A 448 -8.34 -22.11 7.74
C ALA A 448 -8.81 -23.54 7.57
N LYS A 449 -9.79 -23.95 8.36
CA LYS A 449 -10.62 -25.11 8.07
C LYS A 449 -12.05 -24.64 7.85
N VAL A 450 -12.62 -25.02 6.72
CA VAL A 450 -14.04 -24.82 6.44
C VAL A 450 -14.72 -26.18 6.53
N ASN A 451 -15.66 -26.33 7.47
CA ASN A 451 -16.30 -27.60 7.81
C ASN A 451 -15.29 -28.75 7.98
N GLY A 452 -14.14 -28.45 8.63
CA GLY A 452 -13.08 -29.41 8.90
C GLY A 452 -12.08 -29.63 7.74
N VAL A 453 -12.35 -29.15 6.54
CA VAL A 453 -11.42 -29.23 5.39
C VAL A 453 -10.42 -28.10 5.45
N ARG A 454 -9.12 -28.43 5.35
CA ARG A 454 -8.03 -27.44 5.41
C ARG A 454 -7.86 -26.69 4.10
N TYR A 455 -7.68 -25.37 4.22
CA TYR A 455 -7.34 -24.45 3.16
C TYR A 455 -6.15 -23.58 3.61
N ASP A 456 -5.04 -23.64 2.90
CA ASP A 456 -3.85 -22.82 3.22
C ASP A 456 -4.08 -21.35 2.88
N THR A 457 -4.96 -21.07 1.92
CA THR A 457 -5.49 -19.73 1.62
C THR A 457 -7.01 -19.81 1.59
N LEU A 458 -7.68 -18.91 2.30
CA LEU A 458 -9.13 -18.82 2.26
C LEU A 458 -9.56 -17.99 1.03
N ALA A 459 -9.46 -18.60 -0.14
CA ALA A 459 -9.77 -17.97 -1.43
C ALA A 459 -10.72 -18.90 -2.22
N GLY A 460 -12.02 -18.66 -2.08
CA GLY A 460 -13.05 -19.50 -2.70
C GLY A 460 -13.12 -20.90 -2.09
N ALA A 461 -12.90 -21.05 -0.79
CA ALA A 461 -13.02 -22.34 -0.09
C ALA A 461 -14.46 -22.83 -0.15
N GLU A 462 -14.68 -24.00 -0.71
CA GLU A 462 -16.01 -24.56 -0.94
C GLU A 462 -16.59 -25.17 0.34
N ALA A 463 -17.81 -24.78 0.68
CA ALA A 463 -18.66 -25.42 1.68
C ALA A 463 -19.88 -26.01 0.98
N VAL A 464 -19.96 -27.32 0.91
CA VAL A 464 -21.11 -28.02 0.35
C VAL A 464 -22.30 -27.88 1.28
N LEU A 465 -23.48 -27.57 0.73
CA LEU A 465 -24.73 -27.39 1.44
C LEU A 465 -25.66 -28.56 1.19
N ASP A 466 -26.43 -28.92 2.23
CA ASP A 466 -27.49 -29.89 2.11
C ASP A 466 -28.77 -29.24 1.54
N THR A 467 -29.13 -29.57 0.31
CA THR A 467 -30.29 -28.97 -0.39
C THR A 467 -31.64 -29.29 0.27
N ASP A 468 -31.69 -30.30 1.15
CA ASP A 468 -32.91 -30.67 1.88
C ASP A 468 -33.10 -29.81 3.16
N LEU A 469 -32.04 -29.11 3.63
CA LEU A 469 -32.10 -28.30 4.82
C LEU A 469 -32.36 -26.82 4.48
N TYR A 470 -33.22 -26.17 5.27
CA TYR A 470 -33.44 -24.71 5.19
C TYR A 470 -32.46 -23.90 6.05
N ASN A 471 -31.88 -24.52 7.06
CA ASN A 471 -30.88 -23.88 7.91
C ASN A 471 -29.73 -24.85 8.14
N GLU A 472 -28.52 -24.38 7.96
CA GLU A 472 -27.29 -25.11 8.27
C GLU A 472 -26.17 -24.17 8.64
N ASP A 473 -25.14 -24.67 9.31
CA ASP A 473 -24.02 -23.89 9.80
C ASP A 473 -22.72 -24.28 9.08
N ILE A 474 -21.97 -23.28 8.64
CA ILE A 474 -20.63 -23.44 8.12
C ILE A 474 -19.63 -22.98 9.19
N SER A 475 -18.75 -23.87 9.61
CA SER A 475 -17.68 -23.58 10.56
C SER A 475 -16.41 -23.13 9.81
N VAL A 476 -15.89 -21.95 10.14
CA VAL A 476 -14.63 -21.41 9.61
C VAL A 476 -13.64 -21.25 10.77
N GLN A 477 -12.70 -22.18 10.88
CA GLN A 477 -11.73 -22.22 11.96
C GLN A 477 -10.42 -21.62 11.50
N VAL A 478 -9.92 -20.60 12.20
CA VAL A 478 -8.59 -20.04 12.01
C VAL A 478 -7.59 -20.85 12.82
N CYS A 479 -6.62 -21.45 12.17
CA CYS A 479 -5.68 -22.36 12.78
C CYS A 479 -4.24 -21.87 12.64
N HIS A 480 -3.44 -22.15 13.65
CA HIS A 480 -2.01 -21.88 13.63
C HIS A 480 -1.27 -22.94 12.80
N ALA A 481 -0.40 -22.52 11.88
CA ALA A 481 0.26 -23.45 10.96
C ALA A 481 1.23 -24.42 11.66
N ASP A 482 1.98 -23.94 12.65
CA ASP A 482 3.00 -24.74 13.33
C ASP A 482 2.42 -25.72 14.35
N THR A 483 1.37 -25.32 15.07
CA THR A 483 0.79 -26.14 16.15
C THR A 483 -0.48 -26.88 15.76
N GLY A 484 -1.16 -26.39 14.71
CA GLY A 484 -2.49 -26.88 14.33
C GLY A 484 -3.60 -26.51 15.30
N SER A 485 -3.31 -25.69 16.32
CA SER A 485 -4.31 -25.22 17.29
C SER A 485 -5.37 -24.35 16.60
N ILE A 486 -6.63 -24.54 16.99
CA ILE A 486 -7.73 -23.67 16.59
C ILE A 486 -7.69 -22.44 17.51
N GLU A 487 -7.48 -21.27 16.91
CA GLU A 487 -7.38 -20.02 17.64
C GLU A 487 -8.73 -19.31 17.73
N LEU A 488 -9.52 -19.37 16.65
CA LEU A 488 -10.84 -18.77 16.57
C LEU A 488 -11.73 -19.54 15.61
N THR A 489 -13.01 -19.59 15.90
CA THR A 489 -14.02 -20.16 14.99
C THR A 489 -15.07 -19.10 14.69
N TYR A 490 -15.31 -18.88 13.40
CA TYR A 490 -16.45 -18.14 12.91
C TYR A 490 -17.52 -19.14 12.46
N THR A 491 -18.77 -18.86 12.75
CA THR A 491 -19.92 -19.65 12.29
C THR A 491 -20.73 -18.82 11.31
N VAL A 492 -20.94 -19.36 10.11
CA VAL A 492 -21.84 -18.77 9.13
C VAL A 492 -23.13 -19.58 9.12
N HIS A 493 -24.19 -18.98 9.67
CA HIS A 493 -25.53 -19.55 9.67
C HIS A 493 -26.19 -19.32 8.31
N VAL A 494 -26.40 -20.36 7.54
CA VAL A 494 -27.01 -20.31 6.22
C VAL A 494 -28.52 -20.48 6.36
N GLN A 495 -29.28 -19.48 5.91
CA GLN A 495 -30.73 -19.51 5.85
C GLN A 495 -31.17 -19.59 4.38
N LYS A 496 -31.83 -20.67 4.02
CA LYS A 496 -32.31 -20.90 2.65
C LYS A 496 -33.78 -20.50 2.50
N SER A 497 -34.12 -19.86 1.39
CA SER A 497 -35.49 -19.50 1.05
C SER A 497 -35.71 -19.60 -0.46
N ASP A 498 -36.95 -19.87 -0.85
CA ASP A 498 -37.32 -19.80 -2.25
C ASP A 498 -37.30 -18.31 -2.69
N PRO A 499 -36.68 -17.97 -3.86
CA PRO A 499 -36.66 -16.61 -4.34
C PRO A 499 -38.08 -16.16 -4.76
N ILE A 500 -38.38 -14.89 -4.52
CA ILE A 500 -39.60 -14.25 -5.03
C ILE A 500 -39.38 -13.71 -6.45
N GLN A 501 -40.47 -13.60 -7.20
CA GLN A 501 -40.48 -12.96 -8.50
C GLN A 501 -41.13 -11.58 -8.41
N LEU A 502 -40.34 -10.53 -8.70
CA LEU A 502 -40.78 -9.14 -8.74
C LEU A 502 -41.02 -8.73 -10.21
N THR A 503 -42.25 -8.34 -10.52
CA THR A 503 -42.56 -7.68 -11.81
C THR A 503 -42.39 -6.16 -11.61
N ILE A 504 -41.61 -5.50 -12.47
CA ILE A 504 -41.50 -4.04 -12.44
C ILE A 504 -42.21 -3.48 -13.69
N GLN A 505 -43.23 -2.65 -13.47
CA GLN A 505 -43.97 -1.99 -14.51
C GLN A 505 -43.61 -0.51 -14.57
N THR A 506 -43.10 -0.05 -15.72
CA THR A 506 -42.67 1.33 -15.88
C THR A 506 -43.60 2.10 -16.79
N THR A 507 -43.70 3.41 -16.55
CA THR A 507 -44.29 4.39 -17.45
C THR A 507 -43.31 5.54 -17.65
N PRO A 508 -42.71 5.74 -18.86
CA PRO A 508 -42.98 4.99 -20.10
C PRO A 508 -42.48 3.55 -20.02
N ALA A 509 -43.04 2.67 -20.86
CA ALA A 509 -42.76 1.23 -20.83
C ALA A 509 -41.33 0.86 -21.26
N ASP A 510 -40.66 1.76 -21.96
CA ASP A 510 -39.27 1.62 -22.40
C ASP A 510 -38.22 2.22 -21.41
N ALA A 511 -38.66 2.62 -20.22
CA ALA A 511 -37.74 3.08 -19.18
C ALA A 511 -36.88 1.92 -18.68
N THR A 512 -35.61 2.20 -18.50
CA THR A 512 -34.63 1.26 -17.97
C THR A 512 -34.59 1.33 -16.44
N VAL A 513 -34.76 0.19 -15.80
CA VAL A 513 -34.58 0.02 -14.35
C VAL A 513 -33.22 -0.61 -14.10
N PHE A 514 -32.40 0.06 -13.33
CA PHE A 514 -31.11 -0.46 -12.88
C PHE A 514 -31.24 -0.83 -11.41
N LEU A 515 -31.45 -2.13 -11.15
CA LEU A 515 -31.68 -2.70 -9.83
C LEU A 515 -30.40 -3.34 -9.31
N THR A 516 -29.97 -2.99 -8.12
CA THR A 516 -28.76 -3.51 -7.46
C THR A 516 -29.09 -4.05 -6.07
N ASN A 517 -28.41 -5.09 -5.67
CA ASN A 517 -28.42 -5.55 -4.30
C ASN A 517 -27.59 -4.60 -3.41
N ASP A 518 -28.20 -4.02 -2.37
CA ASP A 518 -27.55 -3.00 -1.51
C ASP A 518 -26.30 -3.48 -0.80
N LEU A 519 -26.13 -4.77 -0.66
CA LEU A 519 -25.08 -5.35 0.16
C LEU A 519 -23.81 -5.67 -0.64
N ASN A 520 -23.96 -6.06 -1.90
CA ASN A 520 -22.82 -6.44 -2.73
C ASN A 520 -22.67 -5.55 -3.97
N GLY A 521 -23.60 -4.61 -4.19
CA GLY A 521 -23.61 -3.74 -5.36
C GLY A 521 -23.90 -4.46 -6.67
N LYS A 522 -24.22 -5.77 -6.62
CA LYS A 522 -24.46 -6.54 -7.83
C LYS A 522 -25.77 -6.18 -8.48
N ARG A 523 -25.73 -5.99 -9.77
CA ARG A 523 -26.90 -5.78 -10.58
C ARG A 523 -27.77 -7.01 -10.66
N ILE A 524 -29.07 -6.84 -10.48
CA ILE A 524 -30.09 -7.87 -10.74
C ILE A 524 -30.67 -7.61 -12.12
N VAL A 525 -30.59 -8.62 -12.98
CA VAL A 525 -31.07 -8.54 -14.37
C VAL A 525 -32.44 -9.18 -14.49
N GLU A 526 -33.32 -8.54 -15.24
CA GLU A 526 -34.64 -9.10 -15.56
C GLU A 526 -34.51 -10.38 -16.38
N LYS A 527 -35.29 -11.38 -16.03
CA LYS A 527 -35.43 -12.61 -16.80
C LYS A 527 -36.91 -12.92 -17.01
N ASN A 528 -37.33 -13.05 -18.25
CA ASN A 528 -38.70 -13.40 -18.61
C ASN A 528 -39.76 -12.46 -18.00
N GLY A 529 -39.49 -11.17 -17.90
CA GLY A 529 -40.40 -10.15 -17.37
C GLY A 529 -40.41 -10.02 -15.84
N THR A 530 -39.49 -10.72 -15.13
CA THR A 530 -39.40 -10.65 -13.67
C THR A 530 -37.98 -10.55 -13.19
N TYR A 531 -37.82 -10.02 -11.98
CA TYR A 531 -36.55 -9.99 -11.21
C TYR A 531 -36.63 -11.03 -10.08
N SER A 532 -35.69 -11.94 -10.01
CA SER A 532 -35.61 -12.93 -8.93
C SER A 532 -34.90 -12.32 -7.74
N LEU A 533 -35.56 -12.20 -6.59
CA LEU A 533 -35.08 -11.53 -5.40
C LEU A 533 -35.12 -12.45 -4.18
N THR A 534 -34.15 -12.31 -3.30
CA THR A 534 -34.11 -13.03 -2.02
C THR A 534 -35.07 -12.35 -1.01
N PRO A 535 -36.02 -13.06 -0.41
CA PRO A 535 -36.96 -12.50 0.57
C PRO A 535 -36.23 -11.80 1.73
N GLY A 536 -36.70 -10.58 2.07
CA GLY A 536 -36.14 -9.76 3.14
C GLY A 536 -34.79 -9.10 2.83
N ALA A 537 -34.20 -9.31 1.65
CA ALA A 537 -33.02 -8.57 1.21
C ALA A 537 -33.40 -7.17 0.75
N SER A 538 -32.43 -6.23 0.88
CA SER A 538 -32.57 -4.83 0.45
C SER A 538 -31.93 -4.60 -0.90
N TYR A 539 -32.61 -3.85 -1.74
CA TYR A 539 -32.22 -3.51 -3.10
C TYR A 539 -32.36 -2.01 -3.33
N SER A 540 -31.45 -1.43 -4.12
CA SER A 540 -31.57 -0.07 -4.62
C SER A 540 -31.83 -0.09 -6.10
N TYR A 541 -32.68 0.82 -6.59
CA TYR A 541 -32.88 0.95 -8.00
C TYR A 541 -32.92 2.42 -8.44
N THR A 542 -32.52 2.66 -9.68
CA THR A 542 -32.74 3.89 -10.42
C THR A 542 -33.57 3.59 -11.66
N THR A 543 -34.31 4.57 -12.11
CA THR A 543 -35.09 4.41 -13.33
C THR A 543 -34.86 5.62 -14.23
N THR A 544 -34.46 5.37 -15.47
CA THR A 544 -34.17 6.43 -16.45
C THR A 544 -34.82 6.13 -17.80
N CYS A 545 -35.15 7.19 -18.52
CA CYS A 545 -35.64 7.12 -19.91
C CYS A 545 -35.26 8.41 -20.63
N ALA A 546 -34.79 8.33 -21.88
CA ALA A 546 -34.53 9.51 -22.70
C ALA A 546 -35.83 10.36 -22.85
N GLY A 547 -35.72 11.66 -22.60
CA GLY A 547 -36.85 12.60 -22.60
C GLY A 547 -37.66 12.64 -21.31
N TYR A 548 -37.24 11.95 -20.28
CA TYR A 548 -37.87 11.95 -18.95
C TYR A 548 -36.87 12.31 -17.88
N ILE A 549 -37.35 12.82 -16.75
CA ILE A 549 -36.56 13.08 -15.56
C ILE A 549 -36.25 11.73 -14.89
N GLY A 550 -34.97 11.43 -14.69
CA GLY A 550 -34.52 10.21 -14.02
C GLY A 550 -35.02 10.18 -12.57
N GLN A 551 -35.42 8.99 -12.11
CA GLN A 551 -35.79 8.81 -10.72
C GLN A 551 -34.52 8.57 -9.90
N THR A 552 -34.35 9.29 -8.80
CA THR A 552 -33.28 9.12 -7.84
C THR A 552 -33.26 7.72 -7.24
N VAL A 553 -32.17 7.32 -6.61
CA VAL A 553 -32.05 6.02 -5.98
C VAL A 553 -33.14 5.80 -4.96
N GLU A 554 -33.92 4.77 -5.17
CA GLU A 554 -34.98 4.31 -4.26
C GLU A 554 -34.58 2.94 -3.68
N HIS A 555 -35.07 2.67 -2.48
CA HIS A 555 -34.81 1.41 -1.79
C HIS A 555 -36.04 0.51 -1.80
N TYR A 556 -35.83 -0.77 -2.04
CA TYR A 556 -36.86 -1.80 -2.06
C TYR A 556 -36.45 -2.99 -1.20
N THR A 557 -37.23 -3.32 -0.17
CA THR A 557 -37.03 -4.56 0.58
C THR A 557 -37.93 -5.65 -0.01
N ALA A 558 -37.33 -6.73 -0.43
CA ALA A 558 -38.09 -7.84 -1.03
C ALA A 558 -39.06 -8.47 -0.01
N PRO A 559 -40.35 -8.55 -0.31
CA PRO A 559 -41.34 -9.20 0.57
C PRO A 559 -41.15 -10.73 0.56
N ASP A 560 -41.95 -11.44 1.36
CA ASP A 560 -41.96 -12.89 1.40
C ASP A 560 -42.75 -13.57 0.27
N LYS A 561 -43.30 -12.79 -0.66
CA LYS A 561 -44.16 -13.25 -1.75
C LYS A 561 -43.91 -12.46 -3.01
N ASP A 562 -44.19 -13.07 -4.17
CA ASP A 562 -44.19 -12.41 -5.47
C ASP A 562 -44.99 -11.11 -5.45
N GLY A 563 -44.50 -10.12 -6.20
CA GLY A 563 -45.08 -8.79 -6.18
C GLY A 563 -44.91 -8.01 -7.47
N THR A 564 -45.57 -6.85 -7.50
CA THR A 564 -45.40 -5.90 -8.60
C THR A 564 -45.02 -4.55 -8.05
N LEU A 565 -44.00 -3.94 -8.64
CA LEU A 565 -43.58 -2.55 -8.39
C LEU A 565 -43.96 -1.71 -9.62
N THR A 566 -44.68 -0.62 -9.41
CA THR A 566 -45.05 0.31 -10.51
C THR A 566 -44.26 1.60 -10.37
N ILE A 567 -43.59 2.01 -11.45
CA ILE A 567 -42.75 3.19 -11.49
C ILE A 567 -43.22 4.11 -12.62
N THR A 568 -43.45 5.40 -12.33
CA THR A 568 -43.86 6.37 -13.33
C THR A 568 -42.90 7.55 -13.37
N LEU A 569 -42.23 7.73 -14.49
CA LEU A 569 -41.32 8.87 -14.69
C LEU A 569 -42.11 10.10 -15.17
N LYS A 570 -41.62 11.25 -14.74
CA LYS A 570 -42.11 12.53 -15.21
C LYS A 570 -41.40 12.91 -16.50
N LYS A 571 -42.15 13.34 -17.53
CA LYS A 571 -41.57 13.84 -18.77
C LYS A 571 -40.68 15.06 -18.47
N ALA A 572 -39.47 15.10 -19.01
CA ALA A 572 -38.59 16.25 -18.90
C ALA A 572 -39.23 17.47 -19.64
N PRO A 573 -39.07 18.67 -19.10
CA PRO A 573 -39.48 19.87 -19.85
C PRO A 573 -38.62 20.00 -21.11
N ALA A 574 -39.22 20.51 -22.19
CA ALA A 574 -38.45 20.80 -23.39
C ALA A 574 -37.49 21.95 -23.11
N ASN A 575 -36.22 21.78 -23.50
CA ASN A 575 -35.27 22.90 -23.54
C ASN A 575 -35.35 23.59 -24.90
N ASP A 576 -36.26 24.56 -25.03
CA ASP A 576 -36.49 25.31 -26.28
C ASP A 576 -35.27 26.18 -26.71
N LYS A 577 -34.23 26.29 -25.88
CA LYS A 577 -33.01 27.00 -26.20
C LYS A 577 -32.02 26.15 -27.01
N LEU A 578 -32.10 24.82 -26.89
CA LEU A 578 -31.23 23.92 -27.63
C LEU A 578 -31.57 23.96 -29.11
N ILE A 579 -30.56 24.29 -29.92
CA ILE A 579 -30.70 24.28 -31.39
C ILE A 579 -29.99 23.01 -31.90
N ASN A 580 -30.76 22.19 -32.60
CA ASN A 580 -30.19 21.00 -33.23
C ASN A 580 -29.61 21.40 -34.61
N PHE A 581 -28.29 21.46 -34.65
CA PHE A 581 -27.51 21.83 -35.83
C PHE A 581 -27.17 20.59 -36.68
N ASP A 582 -26.92 20.80 -37.97
CA ASP A 582 -26.34 19.79 -38.81
C ASP A 582 -24.82 19.65 -38.51
N SER A 583 -24.32 18.45 -38.53
CA SER A 583 -22.91 18.19 -38.28
C SER A 583 -22.30 17.31 -39.36
N ALA A 584 -21.22 17.79 -39.96
CA ALA A 584 -20.42 17.01 -40.88
C ALA A 584 -19.46 16.04 -40.19
N TRP A 585 -19.10 16.32 -38.91
CA TRP A 585 -18.19 15.51 -38.12
C TRP A 585 -18.55 15.59 -36.62
N PRO A 586 -19.61 14.87 -36.17
CA PRO A 586 -20.20 15.06 -34.82
C PRO A 586 -19.39 14.42 -33.69
N HIS A 587 -18.51 13.48 -33.93
CA HIS A 587 -17.72 12.78 -32.92
C HIS A 587 -16.49 12.09 -33.53
N LEU A 588 -15.76 11.30 -32.72
CA LEU A 588 -14.57 10.56 -33.16
C LEU A 588 -14.90 9.74 -34.43
N ARG A 589 -14.05 9.92 -35.47
CA ARG A 589 -14.18 9.22 -36.76
C ARG A 589 -15.55 9.39 -37.44
N GLN A 590 -16.19 10.50 -37.20
CA GLN A 590 -17.32 11.01 -37.95
C GLN A 590 -18.67 10.29 -37.70
N ASN A 591 -18.70 8.97 -37.54
CA ASN A 591 -19.92 8.16 -37.43
C ASN A 591 -19.76 7.01 -36.41
N ASN A 592 -20.87 6.39 -36.01
CA ASN A 592 -20.88 5.27 -35.07
C ASN A 592 -20.23 3.98 -35.59
N GLU A 593 -19.98 3.91 -36.88
CA GLU A 593 -19.17 2.84 -37.48
C GLU A 593 -17.66 3.03 -37.24
N ASN A 594 -17.25 4.19 -36.74
CA ASN A 594 -15.86 4.57 -36.49
C ASN A 594 -14.96 4.36 -37.71
N ASN A 595 -15.48 4.50 -38.93
CA ASN A 595 -14.73 4.25 -40.15
C ASN A 595 -14.12 5.51 -40.78
N GLY A 596 -14.62 6.71 -40.42
CA GLY A 596 -14.10 8.00 -40.90
C GLY A 596 -14.23 8.19 -42.41
N VAL A 597 -15.15 7.48 -43.05
CA VAL A 597 -15.34 7.55 -44.49
C VAL A 597 -16.19 8.75 -44.85
N VAL A 598 -15.66 9.63 -45.67
CA VAL A 598 -16.34 10.82 -46.20
C VAL A 598 -16.12 10.94 -47.71
N ASP A 599 -17.08 11.51 -48.37
CA ASP A 599 -17.03 11.73 -49.83
C ASP A 599 -16.50 13.15 -50.16
N TYR A 600 -15.36 13.50 -49.60
CA TYR A 600 -14.69 14.78 -49.86
C TYR A 600 -13.37 14.56 -50.56
N LYS A 601 -13.05 15.48 -51.49
CA LYS A 601 -11.72 15.50 -52.12
C LYS A 601 -10.75 16.20 -51.18
N THR A 602 -9.65 15.53 -50.88
CA THR A 602 -8.54 16.08 -50.08
C THR A 602 -7.34 16.36 -51.00
N PRO A 603 -6.43 17.26 -50.65
CA PRO A 603 -5.19 17.44 -51.39
C PRO A 603 -4.40 16.14 -51.45
N VAL A 604 -4.03 15.72 -52.66
CA VAL A 604 -3.23 14.50 -52.87
C VAL A 604 -1.73 14.78 -52.67
N TYR A 605 -1.31 16.00 -53.00
CA TYR A 605 0.09 16.40 -52.86
C TYR A 605 0.22 17.59 -51.90
N ALA A 606 1.32 17.66 -51.18
CA ALA A 606 1.57 18.75 -50.22
C ALA A 606 1.56 20.16 -50.89
N LYS A 607 1.93 20.25 -52.18
CA LYS A 607 1.87 21.48 -52.96
C LYS A 607 0.44 22.01 -53.21
N ASP A 608 -0.57 21.13 -53.03
CA ASP A 608 -1.99 21.48 -53.27
C ASP A 608 -2.70 21.85 -51.95
N ALA A 609 -1.97 21.80 -50.82
CA ALA A 609 -2.45 22.19 -49.53
C ALA A 609 -2.04 23.65 -49.22
N GLU A 610 -2.99 24.44 -48.73
CA GLU A 610 -2.75 25.83 -48.28
C GLU A 610 -3.17 25.95 -46.80
N LEU A 611 -2.38 26.72 -46.03
CA LEU A 611 -2.73 27.09 -44.69
C LEU A 611 -3.69 28.30 -44.73
N TYR A 612 -4.95 28.11 -44.39
CA TYR A 612 -5.93 29.19 -44.31
C TYR A 612 -5.77 30.04 -43.08
N TRP A 613 -5.67 29.36 -41.91
CA TRP A 613 -5.53 30.04 -40.63
C TRP A 613 -4.84 29.09 -39.64
N ALA A 614 -4.37 29.68 -38.53
CA ALA A 614 -3.81 28.98 -37.40
C ALA A 614 -4.21 29.73 -36.11
N THR A 615 -4.92 29.05 -35.21
CA THR A 615 -5.37 29.60 -33.94
C THR A 615 -4.73 28.86 -32.78
N SER A 616 -4.10 29.61 -31.85
CA SER A 616 -3.46 29.03 -30.68
C SER A 616 -4.53 28.84 -29.57
N ILE A 617 -4.84 27.60 -29.24
CA ILE A 617 -5.80 27.24 -28.19
C ILE A 617 -5.08 26.57 -27.00
N GLY A 618 -4.12 25.71 -27.27
CA GLY A 618 -3.41 24.96 -26.24
C GLY A 618 -1.95 24.73 -26.59
N SER A 619 -1.21 24.11 -25.70
CA SER A 619 0.20 23.80 -25.90
C SER A 619 0.58 22.52 -25.15
N GLY A 620 1.65 21.87 -25.65
CA GLY A 620 2.20 20.72 -24.97
C GLY A 620 1.53 19.39 -25.31
N TYR A 621 1.67 18.45 -24.43
CA TYR A 621 1.32 17.04 -24.66
C TYR A 621 0.22 16.56 -23.68
N ASP A 622 0.12 17.18 -22.52
CA ASP A 622 -0.75 16.81 -21.41
C ASP A 622 -2.16 17.48 -21.50
N VAL A 623 -2.76 17.75 -20.36
CA VAL A 623 -4.08 18.38 -20.23
C VAL A 623 -4.21 19.72 -20.97
N ASN A 624 -3.12 20.41 -21.23
CA ASN A 624 -3.10 21.70 -21.94
C ASN A 624 -2.97 21.54 -23.48
N ALA A 625 -2.85 20.32 -23.97
CA ALA A 625 -2.88 20.09 -25.42
C ALA A 625 -4.28 20.44 -25.98
N CYS A 626 -4.33 20.81 -27.25
CA CYS A 626 -5.60 20.99 -27.93
C CYS A 626 -6.27 19.63 -28.17
N GLY A 627 -7.52 19.47 -27.75
CA GLY A 627 -8.32 18.28 -28.01
C GLY A 627 -8.61 18.10 -29.50
N CYS A 628 -8.83 16.85 -29.94
CA CYS A 628 -9.29 16.60 -31.31
C CYS A 628 -10.59 17.37 -31.58
N PRO A 629 -10.75 18.00 -32.75
CA PRO A 629 -11.93 18.81 -33.04
C PRO A 629 -13.09 17.99 -33.59
N ILE A 630 -14.30 18.53 -33.45
CA ILE A 630 -15.49 18.17 -34.23
C ILE A 630 -15.97 19.36 -35.04
N LEU A 631 -16.78 19.12 -36.06
CA LEU A 631 -17.33 20.16 -36.94
C LEU A 631 -18.84 20.11 -36.91
N VAL A 632 -19.47 21.20 -36.42
CA VAL A 632 -20.91 21.34 -36.30
C VAL A 632 -21.32 22.71 -36.84
N ASP A 633 -22.19 22.77 -37.82
CA ASP A 633 -22.76 24.00 -38.41
C ASP A 633 -21.68 25.08 -38.73
N GLY A 634 -20.65 24.71 -39.44
CA GLY A 634 -19.55 25.60 -39.80
C GLY A 634 -18.66 26.07 -38.66
N ALA A 635 -18.83 25.56 -37.43
CA ALA A 635 -17.99 25.82 -36.29
C ALA A 635 -17.21 24.55 -35.83
N ILE A 636 -15.98 24.77 -35.42
CA ILE A 636 -15.11 23.75 -34.81
C ILE A 636 -15.28 23.83 -33.31
N TYR A 637 -15.56 22.69 -32.68
CA TYR A 637 -15.57 22.57 -31.22
C TYR A 637 -14.39 21.73 -30.76
N THR A 638 -13.66 22.25 -29.81
CA THR A 638 -12.49 21.60 -29.19
C THR A 638 -12.32 22.09 -27.75
N TYR A 639 -11.37 21.54 -27.04
CA TYR A 639 -11.06 21.95 -25.67
C TYR A 639 -9.55 21.91 -25.40
N SER A 640 -9.12 22.62 -24.37
CA SER A 640 -7.75 22.59 -23.85
C SER A 640 -7.75 23.01 -22.37
N GLY A 641 -7.02 22.29 -21.53
CA GLY A 641 -7.03 22.54 -20.10
C GLY A 641 -8.44 22.44 -19.52
N SER A 642 -8.88 23.48 -18.86
CA SER A 642 -10.23 23.60 -18.28
C SER A 642 -11.18 24.47 -19.11
N ARG A 643 -10.95 24.58 -20.41
CA ARG A 643 -11.79 25.43 -21.29
C ARG A 643 -12.23 24.68 -22.54
N ILE A 644 -13.47 24.92 -22.94
CA ILE A 644 -14.07 24.47 -24.23
C ILE A 644 -14.20 25.69 -25.16
N TYR A 645 -13.98 25.45 -26.44
CA TYR A 645 -13.92 26.47 -27.49
C TYR A 645 -14.87 26.17 -28.64
N LYS A 646 -15.53 27.18 -29.15
CA LYS A 646 -16.24 27.23 -30.44
C LYS A 646 -15.49 28.17 -31.35
N VAL A 647 -15.00 27.68 -32.48
CA VAL A 647 -14.13 28.39 -33.40
C VAL A 647 -14.80 28.41 -34.77
N ASP A 648 -14.83 29.54 -35.45
CA ASP A 648 -15.30 29.63 -36.82
C ASP A 648 -14.41 28.80 -37.76
N ALA A 649 -14.97 27.86 -38.48
CA ALA A 649 -14.22 26.91 -39.32
C ALA A 649 -13.55 27.57 -40.53
N ILE A 650 -13.99 28.75 -40.95
CA ILE A 650 -13.46 29.46 -42.13
C ILE A 650 -12.37 30.44 -41.75
N SER A 651 -12.62 31.23 -40.71
CA SER A 651 -11.67 32.28 -40.30
C SER A 651 -10.70 31.85 -39.20
N GLY A 652 -11.01 30.81 -38.44
CA GLY A 652 -10.25 30.40 -37.26
C GLY A 652 -10.45 31.31 -36.05
N GLU A 653 -11.45 32.23 -36.08
CA GLU A 653 -11.76 33.12 -34.96
C GLU A 653 -12.42 32.32 -33.83
N ILE A 654 -11.97 32.54 -32.60
CA ILE A 654 -12.63 31.97 -31.40
C ILE A 654 -13.93 32.74 -31.19
N LEU A 655 -15.07 32.11 -31.51
CA LEU A 655 -16.39 32.69 -31.34
C LEU A 655 -16.83 32.73 -29.89
N ILE A 656 -16.59 31.62 -29.18
CA ILE A 656 -16.94 31.47 -27.77
C ILE A 656 -15.92 30.59 -27.09
N ASP A 657 -15.55 30.92 -25.85
CA ASP A 657 -14.82 30.07 -24.96
C ASP A 657 -15.44 30.10 -23.56
N LYS A 658 -15.59 28.96 -22.93
CA LYS A 658 -16.21 28.80 -21.61
C LYS A 658 -15.36 27.89 -20.70
N PRO A 659 -15.42 28.10 -19.37
CA PRO A 659 -14.81 27.17 -18.44
C PRO A 659 -15.58 25.85 -18.40
N MET A 660 -14.83 24.77 -18.26
CA MET A 660 -15.32 23.45 -17.87
C MET A 660 -15.21 23.30 -16.35
N ASP A 661 -15.89 22.32 -15.75
CA ASP A 661 -15.86 22.07 -14.30
C ASP A 661 -14.41 21.89 -13.80
N HIS A 662 -13.60 21.13 -14.55
CA HIS A 662 -12.17 20.99 -14.32
C HIS A 662 -11.45 20.53 -15.61
N ASN A 663 -10.17 20.19 -15.51
CA ASN A 663 -9.37 19.78 -16.67
C ASN A 663 -9.80 18.41 -17.21
N SER A 664 -9.61 18.20 -18.50
CA SER A 664 -9.54 16.85 -19.05
C SER A 664 -8.24 16.14 -18.59
N SER A 665 -8.22 14.80 -18.60
CA SER A 665 -7.00 14.04 -18.26
C SER A 665 -5.92 14.16 -19.33
N PHE A 666 -6.32 13.92 -20.58
CA PHE A 666 -5.53 14.11 -21.80
C PHE A 666 -6.44 14.59 -22.90
N ALA A 667 -6.02 15.57 -23.67
CA ALA A 667 -6.82 16.12 -24.75
C ALA A 667 -6.74 15.26 -26.04
N ILE A 668 -7.13 13.99 -25.93
CA ILE A 668 -6.99 13.01 -27.03
C ILE A 668 -8.30 12.80 -27.78
N ASN A 669 -9.41 12.59 -27.05
CA ASN A 669 -10.72 12.33 -27.64
C ASN A 669 -11.41 13.65 -28.01
N PRO A 670 -12.09 13.70 -29.18
CA PRO A 670 -12.90 14.85 -29.50
C PRO A 670 -14.09 14.97 -28.55
N PRO A 671 -14.71 16.16 -28.43
CA PRO A 671 -16.08 16.27 -27.95
C PRO A 671 -17.02 15.45 -28.82
N THR A 672 -18.21 15.19 -28.31
CA THR A 672 -19.28 14.54 -29.09
C THR A 672 -20.47 15.47 -29.17
N TYR A 673 -21.03 15.63 -30.34
CA TYR A 673 -22.23 16.44 -30.58
C TYR A 673 -23.45 15.56 -30.80
N ALA A 674 -24.54 15.86 -30.15
CA ALA A 674 -25.89 15.34 -30.46
C ALA A 674 -26.97 16.21 -29.88
N ASN A 675 -28.06 16.35 -30.61
CA ASN A 675 -29.31 17.04 -30.17
C ASN A 675 -29.11 18.45 -29.60
N GLY A 676 -28.23 19.24 -30.20
CA GLY A 676 -27.92 20.60 -29.73
C GLY A 676 -26.96 20.67 -28.55
N MET A 677 -26.40 19.56 -28.13
CA MET A 677 -25.48 19.45 -26.99
C MET A 677 -24.09 18.97 -27.39
N ILE A 678 -23.08 19.47 -26.67
CA ILE A 678 -21.66 19.01 -26.75
C ILE A 678 -21.32 18.28 -25.45
N PHE A 679 -20.83 17.07 -25.56
CA PHE A 679 -20.38 16.26 -24.42
C PHE A 679 -18.86 16.18 -24.38
N VAL A 680 -18.29 16.40 -23.20
CA VAL A 680 -16.83 16.37 -22.97
C VAL A 680 -16.52 15.51 -21.76
N GLY A 681 -15.52 14.63 -21.89
CA GLY A 681 -14.96 13.88 -20.75
C GLY A 681 -13.90 14.70 -20.03
N LEU A 682 -14.03 14.79 -18.70
CA LEU A 682 -13.09 15.46 -17.80
C LEU A 682 -12.44 14.47 -16.86
N SER A 683 -11.36 14.86 -16.17
CA SER A 683 -10.70 14.02 -15.18
C SER A 683 -11.68 13.56 -14.07
N ASP A 684 -11.22 12.62 -13.26
CA ASP A 684 -11.98 12.09 -12.10
C ASP A 684 -13.34 11.46 -12.43
N GLY A 685 -13.48 10.88 -13.64
CA GLY A 685 -14.71 10.18 -14.05
C GLY A 685 -15.87 11.12 -14.38
N THR A 686 -15.59 12.33 -14.78
CA THR A 686 -16.61 13.35 -15.04
C THR A 686 -16.95 13.46 -16.52
N ILE A 687 -18.24 13.57 -16.83
CA ILE A 687 -18.77 13.95 -18.15
C ILE A 687 -19.58 15.23 -17.98
N GLN A 688 -19.33 16.24 -18.80
CA GLN A 688 -20.07 17.49 -18.77
C GLN A 688 -20.72 17.75 -20.13
N ALA A 689 -21.99 18.18 -20.10
CA ALA A 689 -22.75 18.57 -21.29
C ALA A 689 -22.88 20.10 -21.38
N PHE A 690 -22.75 20.61 -22.60
CA PHE A 690 -22.85 22.03 -22.93
C PHE A 690 -23.89 22.27 -24.04
N ASP A 691 -24.55 23.40 -24.00
CA ASP A 691 -25.32 23.91 -25.13
C ASP A 691 -24.39 24.16 -26.32
N ALA A 692 -24.63 23.56 -27.46
CA ALA A 692 -23.78 23.72 -28.64
C ALA A 692 -23.80 25.15 -29.23
N ASN A 693 -24.83 25.92 -28.97
CA ASN A 693 -24.90 27.30 -29.47
C ASN A 693 -24.14 28.27 -28.57
N THR A 694 -24.32 28.17 -27.24
CA THR A 694 -23.78 29.14 -26.25
C THR A 694 -22.59 28.69 -25.46
N LEU A 695 -22.29 27.37 -25.47
CA LEU A 695 -21.35 26.68 -24.58
C LEU A 695 -21.68 26.86 -23.09
N ASP A 696 -22.93 27.20 -22.75
CA ASP A 696 -23.35 27.16 -21.35
C ASP A 696 -23.45 25.69 -20.87
N SER A 697 -23.03 25.46 -19.63
CA SER A 697 -23.15 24.14 -19.03
C SER A 697 -24.62 23.76 -18.81
N LEU A 698 -24.97 22.53 -19.09
CA LEU A 698 -26.33 21.99 -18.92
C LEU A 698 -26.38 21.05 -17.71
N TRP A 699 -25.66 19.95 -17.80
CA TRP A 699 -25.61 18.94 -16.75
C TRP A 699 -24.23 18.30 -16.62
N ILE A 700 -24.02 17.60 -15.52
CA ILE A 700 -22.75 16.93 -15.21
C ILE A 700 -23.01 15.53 -14.64
N TYR A 701 -22.19 14.57 -15.02
CA TYR A 701 -22.13 13.24 -14.42
C TYR A 701 -20.79 13.06 -13.73
N ARG A 702 -20.79 12.46 -12.53
CA ARG A 702 -19.59 12.07 -11.81
C ARG A 702 -19.65 10.59 -11.49
N ASP A 703 -18.69 9.83 -12.01
CA ASP A 703 -18.59 8.40 -11.75
C ASP A 703 -18.16 8.12 -10.32
N SER A 704 -18.80 7.13 -9.67
CA SER A 704 -18.53 6.80 -8.26
C SER A 704 -17.14 6.24 -7.98
N ILE A 705 -16.47 5.64 -8.99
CA ILE A 705 -15.08 5.18 -8.90
C ILE A 705 -14.11 6.28 -9.37
N GLY A 706 -14.58 7.17 -10.22
CA GLY A 706 -13.76 8.18 -10.87
C GLY A 706 -13.01 7.64 -12.07
N GLY A 707 -11.85 8.22 -12.37
CA GLY A 707 -10.95 7.74 -13.41
C GLY A 707 -10.79 8.69 -14.59
N GLN A 708 -9.94 8.30 -15.54
CA GLN A 708 -9.65 9.07 -16.73
C GLN A 708 -10.67 8.77 -17.84
N PRO A 709 -11.33 9.76 -18.44
CA PRO A 709 -12.36 9.57 -19.47
C PRO A 709 -11.71 9.51 -20.87
N ASN A 710 -10.73 8.69 -21.06
CA ASN A 710 -10.00 8.60 -22.33
C ASN A 710 -10.64 7.65 -23.35
N SER A 711 -11.79 7.04 -23.02
CA SER A 711 -12.66 6.36 -23.97
C SER A 711 -13.51 7.40 -24.73
N SER A 712 -13.64 7.26 -26.03
CA SER A 712 -14.45 8.19 -26.81
C SER A 712 -15.93 8.09 -26.42
N ILE A 713 -16.60 9.23 -26.31
CA ILE A 713 -18.05 9.31 -26.11
C ILE A 713 -18.73 8.99 -27.46
N VAL A 714 -19.65 8.03 -27.46
CA VAL A 714 -20.50 7.75 -28.61
C VAL A 714 -21.96 8.04 -28.25
N TYR A 715 -22.73 8.53 -29.22
CA TYR A 715 -24.17 8.83 -29.03
C TYR A 715 -25.01 7.89 -29.89
N HIS A 716 -26.07 7.35 -29.31
CA HIS A 716 -27.08 6.58 -30.05
C HIS A 716 -28.45 6.61 -29.32
N GLY A 717 -29.52 6.80 -30.06
CA GLY A 717 -30.90 6.62 -29.57
C GLY A 717 -31.28 7.46 -28.35
N GLY A 718 -30.72 8.66 -28.15
CA GLY A 718 -30.97 9.51 -26.98
C GLY A 718 -30.02 9.26 -25.79
N TYR A 719 -29.01 8.44 -25.95
CA TYR A 719 -28.06 8.09 -24.92
C TYR A 719 -26.63 8.31 -25.39
N ILE A 720 -25.73 8.60 -24.45
CA ILE A 720 -24.28 8.59 -24.64
C ILE A 720 -23.64 7.45 -23.86
N TYR A 721 -22.53 6.94 -24.40
CA TYR A 721 -21.79 5.80 -23.85
C TYR A 721 -20.31 6.14 -23.80
N THR A 722 -19.66 5.83 -22.68
CA THR A 722 -18.22 6.02 -22.53
C THR A 722 -17.69 5.16 -21.41
N GLY A 723 -16.37 5.02 -21.32
CA GLY A 723 -15.72 4.25 -20.28
C GLY A 723 -14.58 5.02 -19.60
N PHE A 724 -14.23 4.58 -18.41
CA PHE A 724 -13.18 5.18 -17.58
C PHE A 724 -12.03 4.21 -17.35
N TRP A 725 -10.91 4.77 -16.95
CA TRP A 725 -9.71 4.03 -16.56
C TRP A 725 -9.12 4.62 -15.28
N VAL A 726 -8.90 3.77 -14.25
CA VAL A 726 -8.37 4.18 -12.94
C VAL A 726 -6.93 3.66 -12.75
N GLY A 727 -6.53 2.68 -13.53
CA GLY A 727 -5.22 2.04 -13.48
C GLY A 727 -5.28 0.61 -14.02
N GLU A 728 -4.14 0.04 -14.35
CA GLU A 728 -4.03 -1.27 -15.01
C GLU A 728 -4.73 -2.42 -14.27
N ILE A 729 -4.75 -2.39 -12.93
CA ILE A 729 -5.28 -3.46 -12.08
C ILE A 729 -6.55 -3.07 -11.30
N ASN A 730 -7.00 -1.83 -11.46
CA ASN A 730 -8.14 -1.30 -10.72
C ASN A 730 -9.45 -1.51 -11.49
N GLU A 731 -10.55 -1.47 -10.78
CA GLU A 731 -11.88 -1.46 -11.39
C GLU A 731 -12.21 -0.09 -11.94
N ALA A 732 -12.97 -0.05 -13.05
CA ALA A 732 -13.54 1.16 -13.62
C ALA A 732 -14.84 0.84 -14.35
N HIS A 733 -15.66 1.86 -14.57
CA HIS A 733 -16.97 1.72 -15.19
C HIS A 733 -16.94 2.02 -16.69
N TYR A 734 -17.81 1.32 -17.42
CA TYR A 734 -18.38 1.73 -18.68
C TYR A 734 -19.81 2.16 -18.42
N VAL A 735 -20.19 3.34 -18.87
CA VAL A 735 -21.46 3.97 -18.46
C VAL A 735 -22.32 4.33 -19.67
N CYS A 736 -23.64 4.28 -19.46
CA CYS A 736 -24.67 4.83 -20.34
C CYS A 736 -25.38 5.97 -19.59
N LEU A 737 -25.50 7.13 -20.24
CA LEU A 737 -26.17 8.29 -19.68
C LEU A 737 -27.27 8.74 -20.67
N SER A 738 -28.46 9.13 -20.16
CA SER A 738 -29.43 9.84 -20.99
C SER A 738 -28.86 11.19 -21.43
N ALA A 739 -28.94 11.49 -22.70
CA ALA A 739 -28.53 12.79 -23.25
C ALA A 739 -29.57 13.91 -23.02
N THR A 740 -30.59 13.66 -22.21
CA THR A 740 -31.65 14.63 -21.92
C THR A 740 -31.15 15.70 -20.95
N ASP A 741 -31.46 16.97 -21.22
CA ASP A 741 -31.41 18.04 -20.22
C ASP A 741 -32.72 17.94 -19.40
N GLU A 742 -32.60 17.50 -18.15
CA GLU A 742 -33.76 17.14 -17.33
C GLU A 742 -34.35 18.35 -16.61
N ASP A 743 -33.54 19.39 -16.37
CA ASP A 743 -33.99 20.67 -15.80
C ASP A 743 -33.33 21.88 -16.51
N PRO A 744 -33.90 22.36 -17.61
CA PRO A 744 -33.39 23.52 -18.37
C PRO A 744 -33.27 24.82 -17.58
N THR A 745 -33.74 24.86 -16.35
CA THR A 745 -33.63 26.02 -15.44
C THR A 745 -32.35 25.98 -14.59
N GLN A 746 -31.67 24.86 -14.54
CA GLN A 746 -30.40 24.66 -13.80
C GLN A 746 -29.23 24.57 -14.77
N THR A 747 -28.04 24.81 -14.24
CA THR A 747 -26.77 24.55 -14.91
C THR A 747 -26.00 23.58 -14.05
N MET A 748 -25.37 22.57 -14.67
CA MET A 748 -24.58 21.54 -13.94
C MET A 748 -25.46 20.68 -13.00
N GLU A 749 -26.71 20.40 -13.35
CA GLU A 749 -27.46 19.39 -12.63
C GLU A 749 -26.75 18.05 -12.66
N GLU A 750 -26.80 17.29 -11.55
CA GLU A 750 -26.10 16.00 -11.45
C GLU A 750 -26.91 14.90 -12.13
N LYS A 751 -26.25 14.18 -13.05
CA LYS A 751 -26.89 13.15 -13.88
C LYS A 751 -26.73 11.78 -13.22
N LEU A 752 -27.77 10.96 -13.27
CA LEU A 752 -27.72 9.54 -12.91
C LEU A 752 -27.35 8.68 -14.13
N PRO A 753 -26.57 7.59 -13.92
CA PRO A 753 -26.34 6.64 -14.99
C PRO A 753 -27.63 5.85 -15.29
N THR A 754 -27.90 5.61 -16.57
CA THR A 754 -28.93 4.67 -17.00
C THR A 754 -28.53 3.25 -16.63
N TRP A 755 -27.28 2.93 -16.89
CA TRP A 755 -26.62 1.71 -16.45
C TRP A 755 -25.09 1.89 -16.45
N TYR A 756 -24.39 1.04 -15.72
CA TYR A 756 -22.96 0.91 -15.79
C TYR A 756 -22.53 -0.55 -15.71
N TYR A 757 -21.33 -0.82 -16.20
CA TYR A 757 -20.69 -2.12 -16.12
C TYR A 757 -19.28 -1.94 -15.55
N THR A 758 -18.93 -2.73 -14.53
CA THR A 758 -17.63 -2.68 -13.89
C THR A 758 -16.67 -3.69 -14.53
N SER A 759 -15.48 -3.23 -14.92
CA SER A 759 -14.42 -4.07 -15.46
C SER A 759 -13.09 -3.78 -14.75
N LYS A 760 -12.37 -4.82 -14.41
CA LYS A 760 -10.99 -4.71 -13.93
C LYS A 760 -10.07 -4.30 -15.06
N GLY A 761 -9.23 -3.29 -14.86
CA GLY A 761 -8.39 -2.66 -15.89
C GLY A 761 -9.10 -1.56 -16.67
N GLY A 762 -10.45 -1.55 -16.69
CA GLY A 762 -11.27 -0.50 -17.29
C GLY A 762 -11.22 -0.45 -18.83
N PHE A 763 -11.38 0.78 -19.38
CA PHE A 763 -11.62 1.03 -20.81
C PHE A 763 -10.74 2.20 -21.29
N TYR A 764 -9.45 1.98 -21.38
CA TYR A 764 -8.48 3.04 -21.71
C TYR A 764 -8.34 3.19 -23.24
N TRP A 765 -8.66 4.36 -23.78
CA TRP A 765 -8.64 4.70 -25.21
C TRP A 765 -9.53 3.82 -26.12
N ALA A 766 -10.32 2.95 -25.55
CA ALA A 766 -11.23 2.12 -26.31
C ALA A 766 -12.44 2.93 -26.81
N GLY A 767 -12.75 2.83 -28.09
CA GLY A 767 -13.94 3.43 -28.70
C GLY A 767 -14.97 2.36 -29.02
N ALA A 768 -16.22 2.60 -28.62
CA ALA A 768 -17.30 1.66 -28.88
C ALA A 768 -17.85 1.78 -30.30
N TYR A 769 -18.39 0.67 -30.81
CA TYR A 769 -19.41 0.65 -31.87
C TYR A 769 -20.78 0.49 -31.23
N VAL A 770 -21.79 1.19 -31.71
CA VAL A 770 -23.17 1.08 -31.21
C VAL A 770 -24.20 1.12 -32.33
N CYS A 771 -25.19 0.26 -32.22
CA CYS A 771 -26.41 0.26 -33.05
C CYS A 771 -27.62 0.02 -32.15
N ASP A 772 -28.83 -0.17 -32.77
CA ASP A 772 -30.09 -0.38 -32.02
C ASP A 772 -30.05 -1.67 -31.18
N ASP A 773 -29.37 -2.71 -31.66
CA ASP A 773 -29.41 -4.05 -31.12
C ASP A 773 -28.31 -4.30 -30.09
N PHE A 774 -27.11 -3.75 -30.33
CA PHE A 774 -25.96 -3.98 -29.43
C PHE A 774 -24.90 -2.86 -29.47
N LEU A 775 -24.09 -2.86 -28.43
CA LEU A 775 -22.88 -2.04 -28.27
C LEU A 775 -21.66 -2.96 -28.09
N LEU A 776 -20.61 -2.74 -28.88
CA LEU A 776 -19.33 -3.47 -28.74
C LEU A 776 -18.25 -2.55 -28.16
N ILE A 777 -17.47 -3.05 -27.22
CA ILE A 777 -16.35 -2.36 -26.60
C ILE A 777 -15.23 -3.34 -26.24
N GLY A 778 -13.99 -2.93 -26.45
CA GLY A 778 -12.81 -3.65 -25.95
C GLY A 778 -12.45 -3.23 -24.53
N THR A 779 -11.85 -4.13 -23.74
CA THR A 779 -11.40 -3.85 -22.37
C THR A 779 -9.90 -3.87 -22.26
N ASP A 780 -9.38 -3.28 -21.19
CA ASP A 780 -8.08 -3.65 -20.64
C ASP A 780 -8.18 -5.03 -19.96
N ASP A 781 -7.05 -5.67 -19.70
CA ASP A 781 -7.03 -7.06 -19.23
C ASP A 781 -7.01 -7.21 -17.70
N GLY A 782 -6.82 -6.11 -16.95
CA GLY A 782 -6.72 -6.08 -15.51
C GLY A 782 -5.41 -6.64 -14.95
N ALA A 783 -4.39 -6.82 -15.77
CA ALA A 783 -3.03 -7.20 -15.36
C ALA A 783 -2.16 -5.95 -15.10
N SER A 784 -1.00 -6.12 -14.46
CA SER A 784 -0.12 -5.00 -14.09
C SER A 784 0.63 -4.33 -15.25
N GLY A 785 0.33 -4.67 -16.49
CA GLY A 785 0.94 -4.07 -17.65
C GLY A 785 0.11 -4.31 -18.91
N TYR A 786 0.00 -3.31 -19.75
CA TYR A 786 -0.86 -3.26 -20.96
C TYR A 786 -0.59 -4.32 -22.05
N THR A 787 0.40 -5.19 -21.84
CA THR A 787 0.72 -6.30 -22.77
C THR A 787 0.75 -7.67 -22.08
N THR A 788 0.46 -7.76 -20.80
CA THR A 788 0.71 -8.97 -19.99
C THR A 788 -0.49 -9.89 -19.82
N GLY A 789 -1.69 -9.35 -19.83
CA GLY A 789 -2.93 -10.11 -19.69
C GLY A 789 -3.73 -10.22 -20.99
N LYS A 790 -4.83 -10.91 -20.93
CA LYS A 790 -5.74 -11.15 -22.07
C LYS A 790 -7.00 -10.29 -21.91
N PRO A 791 -7.24 -9.32 -22.78
CA PRO A 791 -8.45 -8.49 -22.74
C PRO A 791 -9.68 -9.23 -23.25
N SER A 792 -10.82 -8.59 -23.16
CA SER A 792 -12.09 -9.10 -23.71
C SER A 792 -12.69 -8.10 -24.69
N LEU A 793 -13.42 -8.62 -25.66
CA LEU A 793 -14.42 -7.91 -26.44
C LEU A 793 -15.77 -8.18 -25.76
N LEU A 794 -16.50 -7.14 -25.41
CA LEU A 794 -17.79 -7.22 -24.74
C LEU A 794 -18.89 -6.69 -25.66
N SER A 795 -20.04 -7.33 -25.61
CA SER A 795 -21.28 -6.92 -26.31
C SER A 795 -22.37 -6.69 -25.29
N PHE A 796 -23.01 -5.53 -25.32
CA PHE A 796 -24.08 -5.14 -24.41
C PHE A 796 -25.36 -4.79 -25.15
N ASN A 797 -26.51 -5.03 -24.52
CA ASN A 797 -27.73 -4.34 -24.89
C ASN A 797 -27.59 -2.84 -24.60
N PRO A 798 -27.67 -1.94 -25.60
CA PRO A 798 -27.36 -0.53 -25.37
C PRO A 798 -28.38 0.17 -24.43
N LYS A 799 -29.59 -0.28 -24.36
CA LYS A 799 -30.64 0.29 -23.48
C LYS A 799 -30.50 -0.20 -22.05
N THR A 800 -30.36 -1.52 -21.88
CA THR A 800 -30.41 -2.11 -20.55
C THR A 800 -29.02 -2.31 -19.94
N GLY A 801 -27.92 -2.31 -20.73
CA GLY A 801 -26.58 -2.66 -20.29
C GLY A 801 -26.41 -4.13 -19.91
N GLU A 802 -27.34 -5.00 -20.34
CA GLU A 802 -27.17 -6.44 -20.20
C GLU A 802 -25.99 -6.90 -21.05
N LEU A 803 -25.13 -7.73 -20.47
CA LEU A 803 -24.03 -8.34 -21.19
C LEU A 803 -24.58 -9.45 -22.09
N LEU A 804 -24.64 -9.20 -23.40
CA LEU A 804 -25.15 -10.15 -24.39
C LEU A 804 -24.12 -11.23 -24.72
N SER A 805 -22.85 -10.82 -24.85
CA SER A 805 -21.74 -11.71 -25.18
C SER A 805 -20.40 -11.19 -24.69
N SER A 806 -19.48 -12.09 -24.40
CA SER A 806 -18.10 -11.76 -24.01
C SER A 806 -17.14 -12.73 -24.66
N TYR A 807 -16.14 -12.20 -25.34
CA TYR A 807 -15.08 -12.99 -25.96
C TYR A 807 -13.72 -12.64 -25.36
N LYS A 808 -13.13 -13.58 -24.60
CA LYS A 808 -11.77 -13.43 -24.05
C LYS A 808 -10.73 -13.67 -25.15
N MET A 809 -9.83 -12.72 -25.38
CA MET A 809 -8.79 -12.87 -26.40
C MET A 809 -7.85 -14.03 -26.07
N ASN A 810 -7.37 -14.73 -27.09
CA ASN A 810 -6.41 -15.83 -26.94
C ASN A 810 -4.96 -15.33 -26.79
N VAL A 811 -4.71 -14.05 -27.10
CA VAL A 811 -3.40 -13.37 -27.02
C VAL A 811 -3.44 -12.22 -26.01
N THR A 812 -2.27 -11.80 -25.54
CA THR A 812 -2.14 -10.74 -24.54
C THR A 812 -2.10 -9.34 -25.16
N GLY A 813 -2.51 -8.34 -24.39
CA GLY A 813 -2.41 -6.92 -24.73
C GLY A 813 -3.76 -6.25 -24.84
N ASP A 814 -3.94 -5.18 -24.07
CA ASP A 814 -5.18 -4.40 -23.94
C ASP A 814 -5.73 -3.92 -25.27
N ILE A 815 -7.05 -3.94 -25.40
CA ILE A 815 -7.75 -3.38 -26.56
C ILE A 815 -7.94 -1.88 -26.32
N ARG A 816 -7.02 -1.08 -26.85
CA ARG A 816 -6.99 0.38 -26.70
C ARG A 816 -7.18 1.10 -28.04
N SER A 817 -8.08 0.59 -28.85
CA SER A 817 -8.48 1.19 -30.11
C SER A 817 -9.98 1.22 -30.26
N SER A 818 -10.51 2.13 -31.08
CA SER A 818 -11.92 2.11 -31.45
C SER A 818 -12.23 0.86 -32.27
N ILE A 819 -13.45 0.36 -32.10
CA ILE A 819 -14.00 -0.72 -32.93
C ILE A 819 -14.59 -0.11 -34.18
N THR A 820 -14.01 -0.43 -35.33
CA THR A 820 -14.45 0.06 -36.65
C THR A 820 -15.32 -1.02 -37.31
N HIS A 821 -16.52 -0.63 -37.72
CA HIS A 821 -17.39 -1.51 -38.52
C HIS A 821 -17.19 -1.23 -40.02
N TYR A 822 -17.07 -2.30 -40.79
CA TYR A 822 -17.02 -2.21 -42.24
C TYR A 822 -17.43 -3.54 -42.88
N ASN A 823 -18.33 -3.51 -43.83
CA ASN A 823 -18.83 -4.69 -44.61
C ASN A 823 -19.26 -5.86 -43.67
N GLY A 824 -20.01 -5.57 -42.62
CA GLY A 824 -20.54 -6.59 -41.69
C GLY A 824 -19.48 -7.24 -40.79
N LYS A 825 -18.29 -6.62 -40.66
CA LYS A 825 -17.21 -7.07 -39.79
C LYS A 825 -16.74 -5.94 -38.90
N TYR A 826 -16.16 -6.31 -37.75
CA TYR A 826 -15.69 -5.40 -36.72
C TYR A 826 -14.17 -5.52 -36.58
N TYR A 827 -13.47 -4.41 -36.73
CA TYR A 827 -12.02 -4.35 -36.76
C TYR A 827 -11.45 -3.52 -35.63
N PHE A 828 -10.42 -4.01 -34.96
CA PHE A 828 -9.73 -3.31 -33.88
C PHE A 828 -8.31 -3.82 -33.70
N THR A 829 -7.54 -3.13 -32.85
CA THR A 829 -6.15 -3.48 -32.54
C THR A 829 -5.92 -3.54 -31.03
N SER A 830 -4.81 -4.15 -30.63
CA SER A 830 -4.40 -4.20 -29.22
C SER A 830 -2.95 -3.77 -29.03
N LYS A 831 -2.62 -3.45 -27.78
CA LYS A 831 -1.25 -3.12 -27.33
C LYS A 831 -0.28 -4.30 -27.48
N GLY A 832 -0.76 -5.51 -27.61
CA GLY A 832 0.05 -6.69 -27.95
C GLY A 832 0.54 -6.72 -29.40
N GLY A 833 0.15 -5.75 -30.21
CA GLY A 833 0.53 -5.65 -31.63
C GLY A 833 -0.27 -6.59 -32.52
N TYR A 834 -1.51 -6.86 -32.14
CA TYR A 834 -2.43 -7.67 -32.92
C TYR A 834 -3.53 -6.84 -33.57
N PHE A 835 -3.95 -7.28 -34.73
CA PHE A 835 -5.13 -6.81 -35.47
C PHE A 835 -6.20 -7.88 -35.39
N TYR A 836 -7.45 -7.48 -35.16
CA TYR A 836 -8.59 -8.40 -35.02
C TYR A 836 -9.67 -8.11 -36.04
N GLU A 837 -10.32 -9.16 -36.48
CA GLU A 837 -11.56 -9.15 -37.26
C GLU A 837 -12.58 -9.97 -36.49
N ALA A 838 -13.67 -9.34 -36.03
CA ALA A 838 -14.73 -10.03 -35.32
C ALA A 838 -15.99 -10.14 -36.18
N THR A 839 -16.74 -11.24 -35.98
CA THR A 839 -18.08 -11.44 -36.49
C THR A 839 -19.07 -11.40 -35.33
N VAL A 840 -20.13 -10.63 -35.45
CA VAL A 840 -21.17 -10.50 -34.45
C VAL A 840 -22.53 -10.66 -35.15
N ASP A 841 -23.43 -11.46 -34.58
CA ASP A 841 -24.76 -11.65 -35.11
C ASP A 841 -25.70 -10.44 -34.79
N GLU A 842 -26.92 -10.47 -35.35
CA GLU A 842 -27.91 -9.41 -35.15
C GLU A 842 -28.38 -9.28 -33.69
N LYS A 843 -28.11 -10.25 -32.83
CA LYS A 843 -28.44 -10.24 -31.40
C LYS A 843 -27.27 -9.79 -30.52
N GLY A 844 -26.16 -9.40 -31.12
CA GLY A 844 -24.97 -9.03 -30.41
C GLY A 844 -24.11 -10.19 -29.93
N THR A 845 -24.35 -11.42 -30.39
CA THR A 845 -23.50 -12.59 -30.04
C THR A 845 -22.20 -12.52 -30.83
N ILE A 846 -21.06 -12.52 -30.12
CA ILE A 846 -19.73 -12.58 -30.74
C ILE A 846 -19.48 -14.03 -31.19
N GLU A 847 -19.56 -14.28 -32.49
CA GLU A 847 -19.47 -15.63 -33.05
C GLU A 847 -18.02 -16.09 -33.27
N ASP A 848 -17.16 -15.18 -33.78
CA ASP A 848 -15.77 -15.47 -34.07
C ASP A 848 -14.90 -14.21 -33.95
N VAL A 849 -13.65 -14.38 -33.50
CA VAL A 849 -12.64 -13.33 -33.50
C VAL A 849 -11.34 -13.86 -34.07
N ARG A 850 -11.07 -13.46 -35.30
CA ARG A 850 -9.84 -13.77 -36.00
C ARG A 850 -8.72 -12.84 -35.58
N THR A 851 -7.60 -13.41 -35.13
CA THR A 851 -6.41 -12.66 -34.69
C THR A 851 -5.33 -12.70 -35.74
N LEU A 852 -4.82 -11.56 -36.13
CA LEU A 852 -3.72 -11.41 -37.07
C LEU A 852 -2.57 -10.68 -36.36
N LYS A 853 -1.36 -11.21 -36.49
CA LYS A 853 -0.15 -10.51 -36.10
C LYS A 853 0.46 -9.85 -37.32
N PRO A 854 0.43 -8.51 -37.41
CA PRO A 854 1.07 -7.83 -38.56
C PRO A 854 2.54 -8.18 -38.60
N VAL A 855 3.08 -8.39 -39.80
CA VAL A 855 4.52 -8.53 -40.03
C VAL A 855 5.22 -7.20 -39.72
N SER A 856 6.50 -7.29 -39.37
CA SER A 856 7.31 -6.14 -38.93
C SER A 856 7.20 -4.95 -39.91
N TYR A 857 7.11 -3.74 -39.34
CA TYR A 857 7.06 -2.45 -40.05
C TYR A 857 8.14 -2.27 -41.16
N THR A 858 9.26 -2.95 -41.06
CA THR A 858 10.33 -2.98 -42.06
C THR A 858 9.89 -3.61 -43.38
N HIS A 859 8.93 -4.54 -43.39
CA HIS A 859 8.44 -5.13 -44.63
C HIS A 859 7.33 -4.29 -45.29
N LEU A 860 6.52 -3.59 -44.53
CA LEU A 860 5.54 -2.65 -45.10
C LEU A 860 6.21 -1.48 -45.81
N ARG A 861 7.30 -0.91 -45.23
CA ARG A 861 8.08 0.16 -45.91
C ARG A 861 8.75 -0.28 -47.21
N ALA A 862 9.20 -1.53 -47.28
CA ALA A 862 9.86 -2.01 -48.52
C ALA A 862 8.89 -2.16 -49.69
N HIS A 863 7.61 -2.42 -49.44
CA HIS A 863 6.57 -2.49 -50.46
C HIS A 863 6.02 -1.13 -50.90
N GLU A 864 5.93 -0.17 -49.98
CA GLU A 864 5.49 1.19 -50.29
C GLU A 864 6.54 1.96 -51.14
N THR A 865 7.82 1.72 -50.90
CA THR A 865 8.90 2.38 -51.64
C THR A 865 9.12 1.84 -53.05
N SER A 866 8.69 0.61 -53.32
CA SER A 866 8.81 0.03 -54.65
C SER A 866 7.63 0.34 -55.61
N ALA A 867 6.53 0.89 -55.08
CA ALA A 867 5.37 1.29 -55.90
C ALA A 867 5.42 2.75 -56.40
N HIS A 868 6.39 3.53 -55.91
CA HIS A 868 6.54 4.96 -56.21
C HIS A 868 7.92 5.35 -56.80
N LEU A 869 8.74 4.38 -57.18
CA LEU A 869 9.90 4.55 -58.04
C LEU A 869 9.61 4.01 -59.43
#